data_8e1cb948c200a795e809bf3089545e84
#
_entry.id   8e1cb948c200a795e809bf3089545e84
#
_cell.length_a   1.000
_cell.length_b   1.000
_cell.length_c   1.000
_cell.angle_alpha   90.00
_cell.angle_beta   90.00
_cell.angle_gamma   90.00
#
_symmetry.space_group_name_H-M   'P 1'
#
loop_
_entity.id
_entity.type
_entity.pdbx_description
1 polymer ?
#
loop_
_entity_poly.entity_id
_entity_poly.type
_entity_poly.pdbx_seq_one_letter_code
_entity_poly.pdbx_strand_id
1 'polypeptide(L)'
;MLGGSGTGAAGGGVGGGGGPGSGSVPESGSWSGSRSEGGGGVGGRGGIGGAGAESGSWSESGSWSEGGGGVGGRGGIGGAGAGAGAGTGGVGAGGLGGVLGGLGGLVRTVSRGAKGAGGNGVGGNGAGGKGGARGDLATDVTASLVVFLVALPLCIGVAVASGVPAELGIISGVIGGLVVGAIRGSTLQVSGPAAGLAALVAETVAEVGVAMLGVIVLFTGLLQIVLGLVRLGRMFQAISVAVVQGMLAGIGVPLMFSQAYPMADAKAPGTPIENMAGIPGLLADVLTDPQAMIATLLGVVTIVLSFVWKKVPGPAGKIPAALVAVGIGMVVAALPGVNVKTLQVGNLLASVQVPGAEQFARLTDGAVITAILTFTVIASAESLFTAAAVDRMHSGPRTRYNTELIAQGAGNTVAGVLGALPVTAVVARSSANVQAGAKTRLSRTLHGLWLLAFALLLPQVLALIPISVLAGVLVHSGWKLFGPAEFPKMWRQDKGEFAVMTMTTLVIVATALLEGVLFGLAAGIVLAALRMSQTVVRRHIEEDTAKVVMAGNATFLRLPTVIEALEAAAASGKPRIRLDLTGVTHLDHACRSQVEEFTAQQRGLGRRVELLMPGEAKPAGAGPVDEVPAPAPLPRRRAAATPEGPAEAVAPSPWPTADAEWFYLDTRPLPEERASPSPFVG
;
A
#
# COMPACT_ATOMS: atom_id res chain seq x y z
N MET A 1 -11.26 -28.32 -70.31
CA MET A 1 -11.76 -29.71 -70.33
C MET A 1 -12.70 -29.78 -69.17
N LEU A 2 -13.94 -29.68 -69.52
CA LEU A 2 -15.00 -30.67 -69.34
C LEU A 2 -15.35 -30.87 -67.87
N GLY A 3 -16.49 -30.47 -67.38
CA GLY A 3 -17.88 -30.70 -67.71
C GLY A 3 -18.49 -31.30 -66.47
N GLY A 4 -19.62 -30.98 -66.07
CA GLY A 4 -20.93 -30.76 -66.37
C GLY A 4 -21.80 -31.04 -65.16
N SER A 5 -22.75 -30.17 -64.89
CA SER A 5 -24.17 -30.40 -64.99
C SER A 5 -24.73 -31.50 -64.07
N GLY A 6 -25.79 -31.27 -63.34
CA GLY A 6 -27.06 -30.69 -63.54
C GLY A 6 -27.96 -30.93 -62.32
N THR A 7 -28.88 -30.03 -62.07
CA THR A 7 -30.36 -30.14 -62.17
C THR A 7 -30.99 -31.13 -61.23
N GLY A 8 -31.96 -30.82 -60.42
CA GLY A 8 -33.21 -30.12 -60.51
C GLY A 8 -33.95 -30.29 -59.20
N ALA A 9 -34.67 -29.38 -58.80
CA ALA A 9 -36.05 -29.01 -59.07
C ALA A 9 -37.09 -29.64 -58.13
N ALA A 10 -37.81 -28.72 -57.53
CA ALA A 10 -39.28 -28.64 -57.33
C ALA A 10 -39.88 -29.48 -56.21
N GLY A 11 -40.69 -28.95 -55.37
CA GLY A 11 -41.80 -28.12 -55.36
C GLY A 11 -42.51 -28.14 -54.06
N GLY A 12 -43.08 -27.09 -53.66
CA GLY A 12 -44.49 -26.79 -53.52
C GLY A 12 -45.03 -27.22 -52.14
N GLY A 13 -45.77 -26.53 -51.43
CA GLY A 13 -46.63 -25.42 -51.53
C GLY A 13 -47.40 -25.22 -50.22
N VAL A 14 -47.72 -23.97 -49.99
CA VAL A 14 -49.01 -23.42 -49.60
C VAL A 14 -49.63 -23.63 -48.23
N GLY A 15 -49.93 -22.51 -47.59
CA GLY A 15 -51.12 -22.21 -46.82
C GLY A 15 -50.91 -22.13 -45.31
N GLY A 16 -51.13 -21.07 -44.63
CA GLY A 16 -52.17 -20.14 -44.46
C GLY A 16 -52.41 -19.90 -42.99
N GLY A 17 -52.31 -18.70 -42.52
CA GLY A 17 -53.39 -17.95 -41.96
C GLY A 17 -53.58 -17.98 -40.44
N GLY A 18 -53.60 -16.79 -39.83
CA GLY A 18 -54.44 -16.52 -38.68
C GLY A 18 -53.70 -16.09 -37.38
N GLY A 19 -53.60 -14.79 -37.13
CA GLY A 19 -53.51 -14.26 -35.76
C GLY A 19 -54.92 -14.04 -35.20
N PRO A 20 -55.16 -13.25 -34.13
CA PRO A 20 -54.39 -13.03 -32.86
C PRO A 20 -55.32 -13.36 -31.67
N GLY A 21 -54.74 -13.40 -30.44
CA GLY A 21 -55.55 -13.61 -29.24
C GLY A 21 -54.83 -13.30 -27.95
N SER A 22 -55.24 -12.21 -27.38
CA SER A 22 -55.05 -11.71 -25.99
C SER A 22 -55.41 -12.73 -24.89
N GLY A 23 -54.74 -12.62 -23.72
CA GLY A 23 -55.29 -13.20 -22.50
C GLY A 23 -54.33 -13.41 -21.36
N SER A 24 -54.20 -12.39 -20.46
CA SER A 24 -54.48 -12.46 -19.02
C SER A 24 -53.63 -13.36 -18.11
N VAL A 25 -53.08 -12.68 -17.11
CA VAL A 25 -52.60 -13.08 -15.78
C VAL A 25 -53.58 -14.02 -15.05
N PRO A 26 -53.08 -14.93 -14.15
CA PRO A 26 -53.49 -14.73 -12.77
C PRO A 26 -52.43 -14.92 -11.72
N GLU A 27 -52.60 -14.16 -10.70
CA GLU A 27 -52.29 -14.09 -9.32
C GLU A 27 -52.14 -15.40 -8.52
N SER A 28 -51.24 -15.25 -7.45
CA SER A 28 -51.40 -15.69 -6.05
C SER A 28 -51.60 -17.17 -5.75
N GLY A 29 -50.71 -17.62 -4.82
CA GLY A 29 -50.89 -18.87 -4.07
C GLY A 29 -50.05 -18.90 -2.82
N SER A 30 -50.58 -18.33 -1.74
CA SER A 30 -50.15 -18.48 -0.37
C SER A 30 -50.37 -19.91 0.14
N TRP A 31 -49.43 -20.48 0.86
CA TRP A 31 -49.66 -21.62 1.72
C TRP A 31 -49.09 -21.35 3.13
N SER A 32 -50.02 -21.27 4.07
CA SER A 32 -49.92 -21.30 5.52
C SER A 32 -50.20 -22.70 6.06
N GLY A 33 -49.66 -23.03 7.21
CA GLY A 33 -50.15 -24.09 8.08
C GLY A 33 -49.11 -25.20 8.30
N SER A 34 -48.88 -25.75 9.43
CA SER A 34 -49.35 -25.66 10.82
C SER A 34 -48.55 -26.68 11.63
N ARG A 35 -48.17 -26.30 12.82
CA ARG A 35 -48.11 -27.03 14.11
C ARG A 35 -48.15 -28.56 14.16
N SER A 36 -47.25 -29.09 15.03
CA SER A 36 -47.52 -30.01 16.16
C SER A 36 -46.23 -30.10 17.02
N GLU A 37 -46.12 -29.67 18.23
CA GLU A 37 -46.59 -30.11 19.54
C GLU A 37 -46.11 -31.52 19.94
N GLY A 38 -45.47 -31.56 21.09
CA GLY A 38 -45.18 -32.66 21.99
C GLY A 38 -43.74 -32.62 22.50
N GLY A 39 -43.35 -32.42 23.72
CA GLY A 39 -44.04 -32.61 24.99
C GLY A 39 -43.12 -33.38 25.93
N GLY A 40 -42.92 -32.90 27.15
CA GLY A 40 -42.32 -33.59 28.28
C GLY A 40 -40.89 -33.14 28.61
N GLY A 41 -40.50 -32.58 29.73
CA GLY A 41 -41.11 -32.52 31.06
C GLY A 41 -40.06 -32.91 32.09
N VAL A 42 -40.09 -32.19 33.25
CA VAL A 42 -39.46 -32.52 34.57
C VAL A 42 -37.98 -32.10 34.69
N GLY A 43 -37.49 -31.24 35.61
CA GLY A 43 -37.96 -30.70 36.85
C GLY A 43 -36.77 -30.45 37.77
N GLY A 44 -36.85 -29.42 38.63
CA GLY A 44 -36.07 -29.32 39.87
C GLY A 44 -35.22 -28.02 39.96
N ARG A 45 -35.71 -26.96 40.49
CA ARG A 45 -35.75 -26.44 41.89
C ARG A 45 -34.41 -26.06 42.51
N GLY A 46 -34.34 -24.76 42.87
CA GLY A 46 -33.59 -24.17 43.97
C GLY A 46 -32.80 -22.97 43.48
N GLY A 47 -32.99 -21.74 43.84
CA GLY A 47 -33.72 -21.08 44.88
C GLY A 47 -32.79 -20.09 45.57
N ILE A 48 -33.31 -18.83 45.72
CA ILE A 48 -32.90 -17.81 46.70
C ILE A 48 -31.63 -17.02 46.34
N GLY A 49 -31.63 -15.74 46.21
CA GLY A 49 -32.10 -14.50 46.78
C GLY A 49 -31.10 -13.46 46.31
N GLY A 50 -31.36 -12.26 46.05
CA GLY A 50 -32.14 -11.24 46.60
C GLY A 50 -31.34 -9.95 46.71
N ALA A 51 -31.92 -8.89 46.17
CA ALA A 51 -31.77 -7.51 46.59
C ALA A 51 -30.46 -6.71 46.35
N GLY A 52 -30.64 -5.56 45.73
CA GLY A 52 -30.03 -4.29 46.11
C GLY A 52 -29.83 -3.33 44.98
N ALA A 53 -30.83 -2.50 44.70
CA ALA A 53 -30.68 -1.21 43.98
C ALA A 53 -29.94 -0.23 44.86
N GLU A 54 -29.00 0.54 44.29
CA GLU A 54 -28.83 1.94 44.77
C GLU A 54 -28.22 2.79 43.64
N SER A 55 -28.98 3.81 43.32
CA SER A 55 -28.66 5.05 42.60
C SER A 55 -27.69 5.92 43.39
N GLY A 56 -26.66 6.41 42.77
CA GLY A 56 -25.74 7.38 43.36
C GLY A 56 -25.32 8.42 42.33
N SER A 57 -26.06 9.50 42.26
CA SER A 57 -25.69 10.78 41.65
C SER A 57 -24.59 11.44 42.48
N TRP A 58 -23.50 11.89 41.87
CA TRP A 58 -22.60 12.89 42.44
C TRP A 58 -22.38 14.03 41.47
N SER A 59 -23.03 15.15 41.80
CA SER A 59 -22.64 16.48 41.37
C SER A 59 -21.71 17.04 42.43
N GLU A 60 -20.55 17.52 42.04
CA GLU A 60 -19.87 18.56 42.81
C GLU A 60 -19.02 19.48 41.94
N SER A 61 -19.42 20.72 41.96
CA SER A 61 -18.78 21.97 41.61
C SER A 61 -17.54 22.22 42.48
N GLY A 62 -16.46 22.63 41.84
CA GLY A 62 -15.26 23.14 42.52
C GLY A 62 -14.62 24.27 41.74
N SER A 63 -15.04 25.48 42.06
CA SER A 63 -14.43 26.77 41.69
C SER A 63 -13.09 26.93 42.44
N TRP A 64 -12.05 27.37 41.76
CA TRP A 64 -10.93 28.11 42.38
C TRP A 64 -10.61 29.35 41.58
N SER A 65 -10.69 30.44 42.28
CA SER A 65 -10.42 31.81 41.85
C SER A 65 -8.97 32.22 42.15
N GLU A 66 -8.52 33.18 41.35
CA GLU A 66 -7.70 34.36 41.66
C GLU A 66 -6.19 34.27 41.87
N GLY A 67 -5.58 35.17 41.21
CA GLY A 67 -4.32 35.86 41.48
C GLY A 67 -3.54 36.16 40.22
N GLY A 68 -3.42 37.26 39.63
CA GLY A 68 -3.41 38.67 40.08
C GLY A 68 -2.08 39.31 39.65
N GLY A 69 -2.12 40.38 38.87
CA GLY A 69 -0.99 41.25 38.53
C GLY A 69 -0.76 41.41 37.05
N GLY A 70 -0.95 42.47 36.38
CA GLY A 70 -1.11 43.90 36.67
C GLY A 70 -0.11 44.72 35.82
N VAL A 71 -0.61 45.84 35.26
CA VAL A 71 0.11 46.97 34.65
C VAL A 71 0.38 46.83 33.15
N GLY A 72 -0.18 47.53 32.26
CA GLY A 72 -0.60 48.93 31.99
C GLY A 72 -0.08 49.28 30.58
N GLY A 73 -0.71 49.95 29.74
CA GLY A 73 -1.47 51.08 29.64
C GLY A 73 -1.60 51.58 28.19
N ARG A 74 -2.71 52.25 27.92
CA ARG A 74 -2.97 53.36 26.97
C ARG A 74 -2.79 53.08 25.45
N GLY A 75 -3.71 53.36 24.61
CA GLY A 75 -4.81 54.28 24.36
C GLY A 75 -5.03 54.30 22.88
N GLY A 76 -6.14 54.52 22.31
CA GLY A 76 -7.13 55.48 22.18
C GLY A 76 -7.88 55.29 20.88
N ILE A 77 -9.17 55.24 20.91
CA ILE A 77 -10.17 56.15 20.40
C ILE A 77 -10.44 56.18 18.89
N GLY A 78 -11.71 55.93 18.54
CA GLY A 78 -12.49 56.51 17.46
C GLY A 78 -12.77 55.53 16.30
N GLY A 79 -13.98 55.36 15.80
CA GLY A 79 -15.24 56.02 15.89
C GLY A 79 -16.24 55.27 15.03
N ALA A 80 -17.49 55.44 15.38
CA ALA A 80 -18.70 54.85 14.86
C ALA A 80 -19.02 55.24 13.40
N GLY A 81 -19.82 54.37 12.74
CA GLY A 81 -20.50 54.71 11.50
C GLY A 81 -21.47 53.62 11.09
N ALA A 82 -22.74 53.76 11.48
CA ALA A 82 -23.87 52.94 11.06
C ALA A 82 -24.26 53.27 9.62
N GLY A 83 -24.64 52.28 8.81
CA GLY A 83 -25.27 52.47 7.53
C GLY A 83 -25.95 51.18 7.06
N ALA A 84 -27.28 51.14 7.27
CA ALA A 84 -28.18 50.15 6.77
C ALA A 84 -28.37 50.33 5.25
N GLY A 85 -28.36 49.25 4.49
CA GLY A 85 -28.73 49.20 3.10
C GLY A 85 -29.03 47.77 2.64
N ALA A 86 -30.35 47.51 2.51
CA ALA A 86 -30.87 46.27 1.92
C ALA A 86 -30.60 46.23 0.42
N GLY A 87 -30.21 45.02 -0.09
CA GLY A 87 -30.04 44.83 -1.53
C GLY A 87 -29.84 43.37 -1.88
N THR A 88 -30.84 42.82 -2.49
CA THR A 88 -31.10 41.53 -3.08
C THR A 88 -29.97 40.88 -3.91
N GLY A 89 -29.75 39.58 -3.71
CA GLY A 89 -29.61 38.60 -4.75
C GLY A 89 -28.32 38.59 -5.57
N GLY A 90 -27.46 37.62 -5.29
CA GLY A 90 -26.35 37.28 -6.16
C GLY A 90 -25.42 36.26 -5.53
N VAL A 91 -25.76 34.94 -5.62
CA VAL A 91 -24.83 33.85 -5.31
C VAL A 91 -23.84 33.79 -6.45
N GLY A 92 -22.62 34.28 -6.24
CA GLY A 92 -21.57 34.18 -7.22
C GLY A 92 -20.23 34.62 -6.69
N ALA A 93 -19.22 33.74 -6.73
CA ALA A 93 -17.77 34.01 -6.75
C ALA A 93 -17.05 34.37 -5.43
N GLY A 94 -17.68 34.28 -4.25
CA GLY A 94 -16.97 34.58 -2.99
C GLY A 94 -16.13 33.45 -2.40
N GLY A 95 -16.34 32.19 -2.78
CA GLY A 95 -15.69 31.01 -2.16
C GLY A 95 -14.26 30.77 -2.59
N LEU A 96 -13.91 31.04 -3.84
CA LEU A 96 -12.59 30.75 -4.41
C LEU A 96 -11.52 31.76 -3.99
N GLY A 97 -11.88 33.01 -3.79
CA GLY A 97 -10.96 34.05 -3.31
C GLY A 97 -10.42 33.80 -1.91
N GLY A 98 -11.21 33.19 -1.05
CA GLY A 98 -10.81 32.81 0.31
C GLY A 98 -9.82 31.66 0.33
N VAL A 99 -10.04 30.64 -0.52
CA VAL A 99 -9.15 29.48 -0.64
C VAL A 99 -7.83 29.86 -1.29
N LEU A 100 -7.82 30.67 -2.33
CA LEU A 100 -6.60 31.17 -2.97
C LEU A 100 -5.86 32.18 -2.08
N GLY A 101 -6.55 33.00 -1.29
CA GLY A 101 -5.97 33.86 -0.26
C GLY A 101 -5.30 33.05 0.86
N GLY A 102 -5.88 31.92 1.28
CA GLY A 102 -5.30 30.98 2.23
C GLY A 102 -4.03 30.33 1.70
N LEU A 103 -4.02 29.92 0.43
CA LEU A 103 -2.83 29.36 -0.24
C LEU A 103 -1.72 30.41 -0.39
N GLY A 104 -2.02 31.67 -0.71
CA GLY A 104 -1.07 32.79 -0.75
C GLY A 104 -0.48 33.10 0.63
N GLY A 105 -1.25 32.95 1.70
CA GLY A 105 -0.81 33.04 3.09
C GLY A 105 0.14 31.93 3.46
N LEU A 106 -0.17 30.69 3.08
CA LEU A 106 0.66 29.49 3.31
C LEU A 106 2.01 29.60 2.61
N VAL A 107 2.03 30.07 1.35
CA VAL A 107 3.28 30.31 0.58
C VAL A 107 4.13 31.39 1.26
N ARG A 108 3.55 32.47 1.79
CA ARG A 108 4.29 33.49 2.56
C ARG A 108 4.82 32.98 3.90
N THR A 109 4.09 32.09 4.59
CA THR A 109 4.54 31.47 5.84
C THR A 109 5.70 30.51 5.58
N VAL A 110 5.66 29.75 4.48
CA VAL A 110 6.77 28.87 4.05
C VAL A 110 8.03 29.68 3.68
N SER A 111 7.87 30.85 3.04
CA SER A 111 9.01 31.71 2.71
C SER A 111 9.62 32.42 3.93
N ARG A 112 8.82 32.76 4.96
CA ARG A 112 9.30 33.33 6.23
C ARG A 112 9.94 32.27 7.15
N GLY A 113 9.47 31.04 7.14
CA GLY A 113 10.08 29.91 7.88
C GLY A 113 11.50 29.55 7.39
N ALA A 114 11.85 29.89 6.16
CA ALA A 114 13.18 29.69 5.60
C ALA A 114 14.22 30.72 6.08
N LYS A 115 13.77 31.87 6.65
CA LYS A 115 14.66 32.93 7.18
C LYS A 115 14.95 32.82 8.68
N GLY A 116 14.24 31.98 9.43
CA GLY A 116 14.27 31.96 10.91
C GLY A 116 15.01 30.78 11.57
N ALA A 117 15.72 29.94 10.85
CA ALA A 117 16.46 28.77 11.41
C ALA A 117 17.96 28.89 11.19
N GLY A 118 18.55 29.97 11.64
CA GLY A 118 19.99 30.15 11.70
C GLY A 118 20.34 30.70 13.09
N GLY A 119 20.82 29.85 13.99
CA GLY A 119 21.32 30.29 15.28
C GLY A 119 21.49 29.17 16.27
N ASN A 120 22.66 28.67 16.36
CA ASN A 120 23.58 28.25 17.38
C ASN A 120 24.26 26.91 17.09
N GLY A 121 25.47 26.97 16.63
CA GLY A 121 26.41 25.85 16.49
C GLY A 121 27.82 26.39 16.46
N VAL A 122 28.56 26.04 17.45
CA VAL A 122 29.96 26.20 17.79
C VAL A 122 30.90 26.22 16.58
N GLY A 123 31.91 27.11 16.63
CA GLY A 123 32.83 27.48 15.58
C GLY A 123 33.61 26.34 14.92
N GLY A 124 33.75 26.47 13.63
CA GLY A 124 34.67 25.76 12.76
C GLY A 124 34.90 26.58 11.51
N ASN A 125 36.09 27.10 11.33
CA ASN A 125 36.56 27.86 10.18
C ASN A 125 36.35 27.07 8.87
N GLY A 126 35.63 27.65 7.91
CA GLY A 126 35.51 27.11 6.55
C GLY A 126 34.80 28.08 5.62
N ALA A 127 35.57 28.87 4.85
CA ALA A 127 35.06 29.69 3.75
C ALA A 127 34.38 28.82 2.69
N GLY A 128 33.03 28.87 2.60
CA GLY A 128 32.23 28.08 1.62
C GLY A 128 30.74 28.39 1.60
N GLY A 129 30.23 29.42 2.29
CA GLY A 129 28.80 29.53 2.65
C GLY A 129 27.84 30.15 1.61
N LYS A 130 28.25 30.68 0.47
CA LYS A 130 27.35 31.36 -0.50
C LYS A 130 27.17 30.64 -1.83
N GLY A 131 28.00 29.66 -2.17
CA GLY A 131 27.88 28.84 -3.38
C GLY A 131 26.92 27.65 -3.25
N GLY A 132 26.84 27.04 -2.07
CA GLY A 132 26.06 25.83 -1.83
C GLY A 132 24.54 26.05 -1.98
N ALA A 133 23.99 27.08 -1.35
CA ALA A 133 22.55 27.32 -1.36
C ALA A 133 21.96 27.66 -2.74
N ARG A 134 22.74 28.34 -3.60
CA ARG A 134 22.35 28.64 -4.99
C ARG A 134 22.44 27.40 -5.88
N GLY A 135 23.45 26.55 -5.67
CA GLY A 135 23.61 25.29 -6.37
C GLY A 135 22.49 24.29 -6.03
N ASP A 136 22.10 24.20 -4.77
CA ASP A 136 21.01 23.35 -4.31
C ASP A 136 19.65 23.79 -4.88
N LEU A 137 19.40 25.11 -4.96
CA LEU A 137 18.19 25.66 -5.56
C LEU A 137 18.06 25.30 -7.04
N ALA A 138 19.13 25.50 -7.82
CA ALA A 138 19.12 25.17 -9.25
C ALA A 138 18.89 23.66 -9.48
N THR A 139 19.50 22.82 -8.66
CA THR A 139 19.33 21.37 -8.70
C THR A 139 17.89 20.96 -8.36
N ASP A 140 17.30 21.56 -7.32
CA ASP A 140 15.92 21.27 -6.92
C ASP A 140 14.90 21.74 -7.98
N VAL A 141 15.13 22.88 -8.62
CA VAL A 141 14.31 23.36 -9.75
C VAL A 141 14.37 22.38 -10.92
N THR A 142 15.58 21.94 -11.30
CA THR A 142 15.74 20.97 -12.39
C THR A 142 15.09 19.62 -12.04
N ALA A 143 15.30 19.14 -10.82
CA ALA A 143 14.68 17.89 -10.34
C ALA A 143 13.15 18.00 -10.33
N SER A 144 12.60 19.15 -9.89
CA SER A 144 11.14 19.35 -9.87
C SER A 144 10.53 19.32 -11.27
N LEU A 145 11.24 19.82 -12.28
CA LEU A 145 10.78 19.75 -13.67
C LEU A 145 10.78 18.30 -14.18
N VAL A 146 11.80 17.51 -13.86
CA VAL A 146 11.85 16.08 -14.20
C VAL A 146 10.68 15.34 -13.53
N VAL A 147 10.42 15.62 -12.24
CA VAL A 147 9.30 15.03 -11.52
C VAL A 147 7.97 15.41 -12.12
N PHE A 148 7.78 16.69 -12.50
CA PHE A 148 6.58 17.18 -13.18
C PHE A 148 6.31 16.41 -14.47
N LEU A 149 7.33 16.24 -15.32
CA LEU A 149 7.23 15.52 -16.59
C LEU A 149 6.86 14.04 -16.43
N VAL A 150 7.28 13.41 -15.32
CA VAL A 150 6.86 12.04 -14.96
C VAL A 150 5.46 12.03 -14.34
N ALA A 151 5.16 13.03 -13.51
CA ALA A 151 3.93 13.08 -12.73
C ALA A 151 2.70 13.34 -13.59
N LEU A 152 2.82 14.20 -14.63
CA LEU A 152 1.69 14.63 -15.44
C LEU A 152 0.95 13.45 -16.09
N PRO A 153 1.60 12.58 -16.90
CA PRO A 153 0.91 11.43 -17.51
C PRO A 153 0.36 10.46 -16.46
N LEU A 154 1.08 10.28 -15.33
CA LEU A 154 0.63 9.39 -14.25
C LEU A 154 -0.57 9.94 -13.49
N CYS A 155 -0.67 11.26 -13.26
CA CYS A 155 -1.83 11.88 -12.64
C CYS A 155 -3.09 11.65 -13.46
N ILE A 156 -2.97 11.93 -14.75
CA ILE A 156 -4.05 11.79 -15.72
C ILE A 156 -4.44 10.31 -15.87
N GLY A 157 -3.45 9.45 -16.10
CA GLY A 157 -3.67 8.02 -16.29
C GLY A 157 -4.38 7.37 -15.10
N VAL A 158 -3.98 7.71 -13.87
CA VAL A 158 -4.64 7.20 -12.65
C VAL A 158 -6.10 7.65 -12.59
N ALA A 159 -6.42 8.91 -12.89
CA ALA A 159 -7.80 9.38 -12.89
C ALA A 159 -8.67 8.63 -13.92
N VAL A 160 -8.16 8.49 -15.15
CA VAL A 160 -8.84 7.73 -16.22
C VAL A 160 -9.03 6.26 -15.81
N ALA A 161 -7.99 5.64 -15.24
CA ALA A 161 -8.06 4.26 -14.74
C ALA A 161 -9.05 4.08 -13.59
N SER A 162 -9.27 5.15 -12.81
CA SER A 162 -10.23 5.19 -11.71
C SER A 162 -11.66 5.53 -12.17
N GLY A 163 -11.89 5.72 -13.48
CA GLY A 163 -13.20 6.07 -14.03
C GLY A 163 -13.69 7.48 -13.68
N VAL A 164 -12.76 8.39 -13.33
CA VAL A 164 -13.07 9.78 -12.97
C VAL A 164 -12.43 10.76 -13.93
N PRO A 165 -12.92 12.02 -14.00
CA PRO A 165 -12.33 13.05 -14.85
C PRO A 165 -10.83 13.25 -14.60
N ALA A 166 -10.08 13.43 -15.68
CA ALA A 166 -8.61 13.57 -15.67
C ALA A 166 -8.12 14.72 -14.78
N GLU A 167 -8.91 15.78 -14.71
CA GLU A 167 -8.64 16.98 -13.92
C GLU A 167 -8.51 16.65 -12.43
N LEU A 168 -9.31 15.71 -11.91
CA LEU A 168 -9.24 15.29 -10.50
C LEU A 168 -7.89 14.67 -10.17
N GLY A 169 -7.29 13.94 -11.12
CA GLY A 169 -5.94 13.41 -10.97
C GLY A 169 -4.88 14.51 -10.92
N ILE A 170 -5.02 15.53 -11.75
CA ILE A 170 -4.11 16.68 -11.74
C ILE A 170 -4.25 17.48 -10.45
N ILE A 171 -5.48 17.74 -9.97
CA ILE A 171 -5.76 18.40 -8.69
C ILE A 171 -5.08 17.66 -7.55
N SER A 172 -5.21 16.32 -7.50
CA SER A 172 -4.54 15.49 -6.49
C SER A 172 -3.01 15.57 -6.59
N GLY A 173 -2.45 15.63 -7.80
CA GLY A 173 -1.02 15.85 -8.02
C GLY A 173 -0.55 17.21 -7.50
N VAL A 174 -1.32 18.27 -7.75
CA VAL A 174 -1.07 19.63 -7.25
C VAL A 174 -1.10 19.65 -5.73
N ILE A 175 -2.09 19.02 -5.11
CA ILE A 175 -2.22 18.93 -3.65
C ILE A 175 -1.05 18.15 -3.06
N GLY A 176 -0.69 17.00 -3.66
CA GLY A 176 0.48 16.21 -3.27
C GLY A 176 1.77 17.02 -3.27
N GLY A 177 1.97 17.88 -4.27
CA GLY A 177 3.12 18.79 -4.33
C GLY A 177 3.03 19.94 -3.36
N LEU A 178 1.95 20.72 -3.39
CA LEU A 178 1.84 21.99 -2.66
C LEU A 178 1.51 21.80 -1.17
N VAL A 179 0.61 20.88 -0.82
CA VAL A 179 0.19 20.65 0.58
C VAL A 179 1.12 19.66 1.25
N VAL A 180 1.19 18.41 0.76
CA VAL A 180 2.05 17.38 1.36
C VAL A 180 3.52 17.76 1.22
N GLY A 181 3.92 18.25 0.04
CA GLY A 181 5.28 18.72 -0.24
C GLY A 181 5.78 19.81 0.71
N ALA A 182 4.91 20.68 1.21
CA ALA A 182 5.27 21.76 2.13
C ALA A 182 5.54 21.28 3.57
N ILE A 183 4.93 20.18 4.01
CA ILE A 183 5.05 19.66 5.39
C ILE A 183 6.34 18.87 5.56
N ARG A 184 6.98 18.96 6.74
CA ARG A 184 8.31 18.40 7.05
C ARG A 184 8.25 16.91 7.46
N GLY A 185 7.68 16.03 6.66
CA GLY A 185 7.68 14.59 6.89
C GLY A 185 8.93 13.93 6.28
N SER A 186 8.86 13.55 5.02
CA SER A 186 9.99 13.09 4.21
C SER A 186 10.63 14.26 3.46
N THR A 187 11.88 14.12 3.04
CA THR A 187 12.61 15.17 2.31
C THR A 187 12.39 15.08 0.80
N LEU A 188 12.52 13.88 0.24
CA LEU A 188 12.56 13.68 -1.22
C LEU A 188 11.37 12.86 -1.78
N GLN A 189 10.50 12.38 -0.92
CA GLN A 189 9.30 11.63 -1.30
C GLN A 189 8.29 12.54 -2.01
N VAL A 190 7.76 12.09 -3.12
CA VAL A 190 6.78 12.82 -3.93
C VAL A 190 5.41 12.17 -3.82
N SER A 191 4.39 12.97 -3.51
CA SER A 191 3.01 12.53 -3.34
C SER A 191 2.12 12.99 -4.50
N GLY A 192 1.01 12.27 -4.70
CA GLY A 192 0.00 12.54 -5.72
C GLY A 192 -0.92 11.33 -5.89
N PRO A 193 -1.80 11.28 -6.90
CA PRO A 193 -2.64 10.12 -7.12
C PRO A 193 -1.76 8.91 -7.46
N ALA A 194 -2.06 7.77 -6.84
CA ALA A 194 -1.28 6.55 -6.98
C ALA A 194 -1.98 5.51 -7.84
N ALA A 195 -1.23 4.89 -8.74
CA ALA A 195 -1.74 3.78 -9.55
C ALA A 195 -2.22 2.60 -8.70
N GLY A 196 -1.63 2.42 -7.51
CA GLY A 196 -2.02 1.41 -6.55
C GLY A 196 -3.43 1.56 -5.99
N LEU A 197 -3.97 2.77 -5.97
CA LEU A 197 -5.34 3.05 -5.52
C LEU A 197 -6.36 3.13 -6.66
N ALA A 198 -5.93 3.08 -7.93
CA ALA A 198 -6.82 3.30 -9.07
C ALA A 198 -7.98 2.29 -9.11
N ALA A 199 -7.69 1.02 -8.90
CA ALA A 199 -8.70 -0.03 -8.88
C ALA A 199 -9.69 0.16 -7.71
N LEU A 200 -9.18 0.46 -6.51
CA LEU A 200 -10.00 0.72 -5.34
C LEU A 200 -10.90 1.95 -5.52
N VAL A 201 -10.38 3.03 -6.15
CA VAL A 201 -11.19 4.20 -6.48
C VAL A 201 -12.26 3.85 -7.50
N ALA A 202 -11.91 3.08 -8.56
CA ALA A 202 -12.88 2.67 -9.58
C ALA A 202 -14.02 1.83 -8.99
N GLU A 203 -13.70 0.88 -8.11
CA GLU A 203 -14.67 0.05 -7.39
C GLU A 203 -15.57 0.92 -6.50
N THR A 204 -14.98 1.79 -5.68
CA THR A 204 -15.73 2.72 -4.82
C THR A 204 -16.64 3.66 -5.61
N VAL A 205 -16.14 4.18 -6.74
CA VAL A 205 -16.93 5.06 -7.61
C VAL A 205 -18.08 4.29 -8.27
N ALA A 206 -17.88 3.03 -8.63
CA ALA A 206 -18.95 2.19 -9.16
C ALA A 206 -20.04 1.88 -8.11
N GLU A 207 -19.66 1.71 -6.83
CA GLU A 207 -20.56 1.35 -5.75
C GLU A 207 -21.33 2.56 -5.20
N VAL A 208 -20.63 3.66 -4.87
CA VAL A 208 -21.23 4.80 -4.16
C VAL A 208 -21.29 6.09 -4.97
N GLY A 209 -20.68 6.12 -6.16
CA GLY A 209 -20.67 7.26 -7.08
C GLY A 209 -19.50 8.24 -6.85
N VAL A 210 -19.14 8.99 -7.90
CA VAL A 210 -18.02 9.96 -7.88
C VAL A 210 -18.21 11.05 -6.83
N ALA A 211 -19.47 11.51 -6.60
CA ALA A 211 -19.78 12.56 -5.65
C ALA A 211 -19.40 12.19 -4.19
N MET A 212 -19.42 10.89 -3.84
CA MET A 212 -19.04 10.40 -2.53
C MET A 212 -17.53 10.36 -2.30
N LEU A 213 -16.75 10.32 -3.37
CA LEU A 213 -15.28 10.23 -3.28
C LEU A 213 -14.69 11.35 -2.45
N GLY A 214 -15.21 12.58 -2.57
CA GLY A 214 -14.77 13.74 -1.78
C GLY A 214 -14.93 13.51 -0.28
N VAL A 215 -16.07 13.00 0.17
CA VAL A 215 -16.33 12.68 1.59
C VAL A 215 -15.41 11.57 2.07
N ILE A 216 -15.28 10.49 1.32
CA ILE A 216 -14.44 9.34 1.66
C ILE A 216 -12.98 9.79 1.82
N VAL A 217 -12.44 10.55 0.87
CA VAL A 217 -11.05 11.03 0.90
C VAL A 217 -10.84 12.05 2.03
N LEU A 218 -11.83 12.90 2.32
CA LEU A 218 -11.80 13.84 3.45
C LEU A 218 -11.63 13.10 4.78
N PHE A 219 -12.50 12.11 5.06
CA PHE A 219 -12.45 11.37 6.31
C PHE A 219 -11.24 10.45 6.38
N THR A 220 -10.79 9.88 5.26
CA THR A 220 -9.49 9.21 5.13
C THR A 220 -8.36 10.12 5.61
N GLY A 221 -8.34 11.38 5.13
CA GLY A 221 -7.33 12.35 5.53
C GLY A 221 -7.37 12.69 7.02
N LEU A 222 -8.55 12.90 7.57
CA LEU A 222 -8.73 13.16 9.01
C LEU A 222 -8.26 11.98 9.86
N LEU A 223 -8.62 10.75 9.50
CA LEU A 223 -8.14 9.55 10.19
C LEU A 223 -6.62 9.41 10.11
N GLN A 224 -6.00 9.68 8.96
CA GLN A 224 -4.53 9.66 8.83
C GLN A 224 -3.86 10.69 9.73
N ILE A 225 -4.44 11.89 9.89
CA ILE A 225 -3.95 12.90 10.85
C ILE A 225 -4.03 12.34 12.27
N VAL A 226 -5.17 11.76 12.66
CA VAL A 226 -5.34 11.13 13.98
C VAL A 226 -4.31 10.03 14.20
N LEU A 227 -4.15 9.09 13.26
CA LEU A 227 -3.14 8.02 13.34
C LEU A 227 -1.71 8.57 13.49
N GLY A 228 -1.39 9.66 12.80
CA GLY A 228 -0.10 10.34 12.91
C GLY A 228 0.11 11.00 14.28
N LEU A 229 -0.92 11.64 14.85
CA LEU A 229 -0.91 12.26 16.19
C LEU A 229 -0.77 11.21 17.29
N VAL A 230 -1.46 10.08 17.18
CA VAL A 230 -1.34 8.92 18.11
C VAL A 230 -0.04 8.14 17.92
N ARG A 231 0.82 8.60 16.99
CA ARG A 231 2.15 8.04 16.70
C ARG A 231 2.15 6.63 16.13
N LEU A 232 1.10 6.21 15.47
CA LEU A 232 0.98 4.89 14.85
C LEU A 232 1.78 4.74 13.54
N GLY A 233 2.31 5.83 12.97
CA GLY A 233 3.12 5.78 11.75
C GLY A 233 4.34 4.84 11.83
N ARG A 234 4.92 4.62 13.02
CA ARG A 234 6.01 3.67 13.22
C ARG A 234 5.57 2.21 13.21
N MET A 235 4.32 1.92 13.55
CA MET A 235 3.80 0.54 13.56
C MET A 235 3.73 -0.04 12.15
N PHE A 236 3.47 0.80 11.13
CA PHE A 236 3.50 0.36 9.73
C PHE A 236 4.88 -0.14 9.28
N GLN A 237 5.97 0.22 9.99
CA GLN A 237 7.30 -0.34 9.73
C GLN A 237 7.47 -1.78 10.22
N ALA A 238 6.62 -2.24 11.13
CA ALA A 238 6.64 -3.60 11.65
C ALA A 238 5.98 -4.62 10.70
N ILE A 239 5.31 -4.15 9.64
CA ILE A 239 4.69 -5.02 8.65
C ILE A 239 5.78 -5.75 7.86
N SER A 240 5.60 -7.07 7.66
CA SER A 240 6.55 -7.89 6.90
C SER A 240 6.73 -7.37 5.47
N VAL A 241 7.96 -7.42 4.97
CA VAL A 241 8.29 -7.08 3.58
C VAL A 241 7.51 -7.95 2.59
N ALA A 242 7.26 -9.21 2.93
CA ALA A 242 6.48 -10.12 2.09
C ALA A 242 5.02 -9.67 1.92
N VAL A 243 4.38 -9.20 3.00
CA VAL A 243 3.01 -8.65 2.93
C VAL A 243 2.97 -7.43 2.02
N VAL A 244 3.96 -6.54 2.15
CA VAL A 244 4.05 -5.33 1.33
C VAL A 244 4.24 -5.66 -0.15
N GLN A 245 5.17 -6.58 -0.46
CA GLN A 245 5.42 -7.00 -1.83
C GLN A 245 4.23 -7.76 -2.41
N GLY A 246 3.57 -8.61 -1.60
CA GLY A 246 2.34 -9.29 -1.98
C GLY A 246 1.20 -8.31 -2.28
N MET A 247 1.05 -7.26 -1.47
CA MET A 247 0.10 -6.18 -1.71
C MET A 247 0.39 -5.44 -3.03
N LEU A 248 1.64 -5.04 -3.24
CA LEU A 248 2.02 -4.34 -4.47
C LEU A 248 1.79 -5.22 -5.71
N ALA A 249 2.14 -6.50 -5.64
CA ALA A 249 1.91 -7.46 -6.71
C ALA A 249 0.41 -7.68 -6.95
N GLY A 250 -0.37 -7.83 -5.87
CA GLY A 250 -1.82 -7.97 -5.92
C GLY A 250 -2.54 -6.77 -6.53
N ILE A 251 -1.99 -5.55 -6.39
CA ILE A 251 -2.47 -4.34 -7.05
C ILE A 251 -2.02 -4.29 -8.52
N GLY A 252 -0.77 -4.69 -8.77
CA GLY A 252 -0.16 -4.59 -10.10
C GLY A 252 -0.88 -5.44 -11.16
N VAL A 253 -1.30 -6.67 -10.79
CA VAL A 253 -1.99 -7.60 -11.69
C VAL A 253 -3.34 -7.05 -12.16
N PRO A 254 -4.30 -6.70 -11.28
CA PRO A 254 -5.57 -6.10 -11.71
C PRO A 254 -5.36 -4.82 -12.54
N LEU A 255 -4.41 -3.97 -12.18
CA LEU A 255 -4.12 -2.75 -12.93
C LEU A 255 -3.69 -3.05 -14.37
N MET A 256 -2.82 -4.04 -14.59
CA MET A 256 -2.38 -4.42 -15.95
C MET A 256 -3.56 -4.90 -16.80
N PHE A 257 -4.38 -5.79 -16.24
CA PHE A 257 -5.51 -6.36 -16.98
C PHE A 257 -6.62 -5.33 -17.23
N SER A 258 -6.95 -4.48 -16.28
CA SER A 258 -7.95 -3.42 -16.47
C SER A 258 -7.50 -2.40 -17.52
N GLN A 259 -6.20 -2.09 -17.60
CA GLN A 259 -5.66 -1.11 -18.55
C GLN A 259 -5.44 -1.68 -19.97
N ALA A 260 -5.49 -3.00 -20.15
CA ALA A 260 -5.47 -3.61 -21.48
C ALA A 260 -6.68 -3.18 -22.34
N TYR A 261 -7.83 -2.93 -21.72
CA TYR A 261 -9.06 -2.50 -22.42
C TYR A 261 -8.97 -1.05 -22.94
N PRO A 262 -8.68 -0.02 -22.12
CA PRO A 262 -8.49 1.33 -22.65
C PRO A 262 -7.33 1.43 -23.64
N MET A 263 -6.34 0.53 -23.56
CA MET A 263 -5.27 0.43 -24.55
C MET A 263 -5.80 0.05 -25.93
N ALA A 264 -6.91 -0.69 -26.00
CA ALA A 264 -7.63 -1.05 -27.22
C ALA A 264 -8.86 -0.17 -27.48
N ASP A 265 -8.95 1.02 -26.87
CA ASP A 265 -10.11 1.91 -26.91
C ASP A 265 -11.44 1.26 -26.45
N ALA A 266 -11.37 0.14 -25.72
CA ALA A 266 -12.48 -0.60 -25.15
C ALA A 266 -12.73 -0.22 -23.67
N LYS A 267 -13.88 -0.64 -23.13
CA LYS A 267 -14.21 -0.49 -21.71
C LYS A 267 -13.95 -1.80 -20.99
N ALA A 268 -13.27 -1.74 -19.85
CA ALA A 268 -13.04 -2.90 -18.99
C ALA A 268 -14.37 -3.46 -18.44
N PRO A 269 -14.54 -4.79 -18.38
CA PRO A 269 -15.76 -5.44 -17.85
C PRO A 269 -16.11 -5.04 -16.42
N GLY A 270 -15.12 -5.01 -15.51
CA GLY A 270 -15.34 -4.61 -14.11
C GLY A 270 -14.34 -5.23 -13.14
N THR A 271 -14.67 -6.39 -12.57
CA THR A 271 -13.84 -7.04 -11.57
C THR A 271 -12.49 -7.54 -12.13
N PRO A 272 -11.45 -7.73 -11.31
CA PRO A 272 -10.17 -8.24 -11.78
C PRO A 272 -10.28 -9.56 -12.54
N ILE A 273 -11.10 -10.48 -12.04
CA ILE A 273 -11.30 -11.80 -12.67
C ILE A 273 -12.02 -11.66 -14.01
N GLU A 274 -13.07 -10.84 -14.11
CA GLU A 274 -13.77 -10.57 -15.37
C GLU A 274 -12.85 -9.92 -16.40
N ASN A 275 -12.01 -8.97 -15.97
CA ASN A 275 -11.03 -8.33 -16.82
C ASN A 275 -10.02 -9.35 -17.38
N MET A 276 -9.58 -10.33 -16.56
CA MET A 276 -8.68 -11.39 -17.02
C MET A 276 -9.37 -12.37 -17.96
N ALA A 277 -10.60 -12.78 -17.62
CA ALA A 277 -11.39 -13.71 -18.44
C ALA A 277 -11.80 -13.11 -19.78
N GLY A 278 -12.01 -11.79 -19.86
CA GLY A 278 -12.40 -11.09 -21.09
C GLY A 278 -11.25 -10.81 -22.07
N ILE A 279 -9.98 -11.05 -21.70
CA ILE A 279 -8.83 -10.80 -22.61
C ILE A 279 -8.92 -11.51 -23.96
N PRO A 280 -9.35 -12.80 -24.04
CA PRO A 280 -9.47 -13.46 -25.34
C PRO A 280 -10.48 -12.76 -26.25
N GLY A 281 -11.62 -12.28 -25.72
CA GLY A 281 -12.60 -11.48 -26.46
C GLY A 281 -12.02 -10.15 -26.92
N LEU A 282 -11.37 -9.41 -26.03
CA LEU A 282 -10.68 -8.16 -26.38
C LEU A 282 -9.66 -8.37 -27.53
N LEU A 283 -8.92 -9.48 -27.51
CA LEU A 283 -7.95 -9.77 -28.56
C LEU A 283 -8.63 -10.04 -29.90
N ALA A 284 -9.78 -10.73 -29.91
CA ALA A 284 -10.58 -10.93 -31.10
C ALA A 284 -11.10 -9.59 -31.66
N ASP A 285 -11.60 -8.71 -30.80
CA ASP A 285 -12.09 -7.37 -31.19
C ASP A 285 -10.96 -6.53 -31.79
N VAL A 286 -9.76 -6.54 -31.18
CA VAL A 286 -8.56 -5.83 -31.70
C VAL A 286 -8.16 -6.33 -33.08
N LEU A 287 -8.31 -7.63 -33.37
CA LEU A 287 -7.95 -8.20 -34.68
C LEU A 287 -8.96 -7.89 -35.76
N THR A 288 -10.20 -7.56 -35.39
CA THR A 288 -11.31 -7.28 -36.35
C THR A 288 -11.54 -5.79 -36.58
N ASP A 289 -11.18 -4.93 -35.60
CA ASP A 289 -11.30 -3.46 -35.69
C ASP A 289 -9.95 -2.78 -35.97
N PRO A 290 -9.71 -2.18 -37.13
CA PRO A 290 -8.48 -1.48 -37.44
C PRO A 290 -8.16 -0.32 -36.48
N GLN A 291 -9.18 0.35 -35.92
CA GLN A 291 -8.94 1.48 -34.99
C GLN A 291 -8.51 0.95 -33.62
N ALA A 292 -9.14 -0.11 -33.10
CA ALA A 292 -8.70 -0.79 -31.89
C ALA A 292 -7.29 -1.36 -32.04
N MET A 293 -6.94 -1.86 -33.21
CA MET A 293 -5.59 -2.34 -33.52
C MET A 293 -4.54 -1.20 -33.48
N ILE A 294 -4.83 -0.03 -34.06
CA ILE A 294 -3.95 1.14 -34.01
C ILE A 294 -3.78 1.63 -32.56
N ALA A 295 -4.88 1.74 -31.81
CA ALA A 295 -4.85 2.13 -30.41
C ALA A 295 -4.00 1.14 -29.57
N THR A 296 -4.22 -0.16 -29.74
CA THR A 296 -3.44 -1.21 -29.09
C THR A 296 -1.96 -1.14 -29.45
N LEU A 297 -1.63 -0.93 -30.72
CA LEU A 297 -0.25 -0.79 -31.18
C LEU A 297 0.45 0.41 -30.52
N LEU A 298 -0.24 1.55 -30.39
CA LEU A 298 0.27 2.72 -29.67
C LEU A 298 0.55 2.40 -28.20
N GLY A 299 -0.36 1.69 -27.55
CA GLY A 299 -0.18 1.23 -26.19
C GLY A 299 1.01 0.27 -26.03
N VAL A 300 1.14 -0.71 -26.92
CA VAL A 300 2.28 -1.64 -26.94
C VAL A 300 3.60 -0.93 -27.18
N VAL A 301 3.66 -0.02 -28.16
CA VAL A 301 4.85 0.83 -28.40
C VAL A 301 5.21 1.62 -27.15
N THR A 302 4.22 2.16 -26.43
CA THR A 302 4.43 2.88 -25.17
C THR A 302 5.04 1.99 -24.11
N ILE A 303 4.55 0.75 -23.95
CA ILE A 303 5.11 -0.24 -23.02
C ILE A 303 6.58 -0.55 -23.40
N VAL A 304 6.85 -0.86 -24.67
CA VAL A 304 8.20 -1.16 -25.16
C VAL A 304 9.15 0.02 -24.93
N LEU A 305 8.73 1.23 -25.28
CA LEU A 305 9.52 2.45 -25.03
C LEU A 305 9.80 2.61 -23.54
N SER A 306 8.83 2.34 -22.67
CA SER A 306 8.99 2.46 -21.22
C SER A 306 10.05 1.51 -20.66
N PHE A 307 10.26 0.34 -21.27
CA PHE A 307 11.33 -0.61 -20.91
C PHE A 307 12.68 -0.28 -21.53
N VAL A 308 12.70 0.14 -22.80
CA VAL A 308 13.93 0.25 -23.59
C VAL A 308 14.56 1.65 -23.52
N TRP A 309 13.76 2.71 -23.32
CA TRP A 309 14.22 4.10 -23.43
C TRP A 309 15.41 4.45 -22.53
N LYS A 310 15.49 3.87 -21.34
CA LYS A 310 16.61 4.08 -20.42
C LYS A 310 17.96 3.59 -20.95
N LYS A 311 17.96 2.70 -21.97
CA LYS A 311 19.17 2.17 -22.62
C LYS A 311 19.65 3.07 -23.75
N VAL A 312 18.88 4.12 -24.13
CA VAL A 312 19.25 5.06 -25.19
C VAL A 312 20.41 5.92 -24.70
N PRO A 313 21.57 5.91 -25.41
CA PRO A 313 22.74 6.68 -25.02
C PRO A 313 22.53 8.19 -25.24
N GLY A 314 23.23 9.00 -24.47
CA GLY A 314 23.24 10.45 -24.62
C GLY A 314 22.15 11.21 -23.88
N PRO A 315 21.90 12.48 -24.22
CA PRO A 315 20.95 13.34 -23.50
C PRO A 315 19.50 12.90 -23.68
N ALA A 316 19.15 12.22 -24.77
CA ALA A 316 17.80 11.70 -25.02
C ALA A 316 17.35 10.69 -23.98
N GLY A 317 18.23 9.81 -23.50
CA GLY A 317 17.93 8.83 -22.47
C GLY A 317 17.61 9.45 -21.09
N LYS A 318 17.93 10.73 -20.88
CA LYS A 318 17.57 11.47 -19.65
C LYS A 318 16.12 11.94 -19.64
N ILE A 319 15.45 11.97 -20.80
CA ILE A 319 14.03 12.34 -20.90
C ILE A 319 13.20 11.16 -20.38
N PRO A 320 12.20 11.40 -19.52
CA PRO A 320 11.32 10.33 -19.04
C PRO A 320 10.62 9.58 -20.19
N ALA A 321 10.70 8.26 -20.20
CA ALA A 321 10.11 7.41 -21.25
C ALA A 321 8.61 7.67 -21.47
N ALA A 322 7.87 7.88 -20.39
CA ALA A 322 6.44 8.19 -20.45
C ALA A 322 6.15 9.48 -21.24
N LEU A 323 6.98 10.51 -21.07
CA LEU A 323 6.83 11.76 -21.81
C LEU A 323 7.10 11.56 -23.30
N VAL A 324 8.14 10.80 -23.64
CA VAL A 324 8.48 10.49 -25.04
C VAL A 324 7.34 9.68 -25.69
N ALA A 325 6.81 8.68 -24.98
CA ALA A 325 5.70 7.87 -25.46
C ALA A 325 4.44 8.73 -25.69
N VAL A 326 4.11 9.63 -24.74
CA VAL A 326 2.99 10.57 -24.89
C VAL A 326 3.22 11.49 -26.09
N GLY A 327 4.41 12.06 -26.24
CA GLY A 327 4.73 12.92 -27.40
C GLY A 327 4.59 12.19 -28.75
N ILE A 328 5.10 10.96 -28.84
CA ILE A 328 4.94 10.12 -30.05
C ILE A 328 3.45 9.82 -30.29
N GLY A 329 2.72 9.44 -29.23
CA GLY A 329 1.30 9.14 -29.33
C GLY A 329 0.47 10.34 -29.82
N MET A 330 0.76 11.54 -29.33
CA MET A 330 0.10 12.78 -29.79
C MET A 330 0.37 13.04 -31.28
N VAL A 331 1.63 12.84 -31.74
CA VAL A 331 1.97 13.00 -33.16
C VAL A 331 1.24 11.97 -34.03
N VAL A 332 1.17 10.71 -33.59
CA VAL A 332 0.47 9.66 -34.35
C VAL A 332 -1.03 9.91 -34.37
N ALA A 333 -1.63 10.32 -33.24
CA ALA A 333 -3.06 10.63 -33.18
C ALA A 333 -3.45 11.84 -34.07
N ALA A 334 -2.51 12.73 -34.36
CA ALA A 334 -2.73 13.86 -35.26
C ALA A 334 -2.63 13.51 -36.76
N LEU A 335 -2.25 12.26 -37.11
CA LEU A 335 -2.14 11.83 -38.52
C LEU A 335 -3.53 11.60 -39.13
N PRO A 336 -3.71 11.98 -40.44
CA PRO A 336 -4.95 11.70 -41.13
C PRO A 336 -5.29 10.19 -41.15
N GLY A 337 -6.54 9.85 -40.88
CA GLY A 337 -7.00 8.46 -40.87
C GLY A 337 -6.79 7.70 -39.55
N VAL A 338 -6.16 8.30 -38.54
CA VAL A 338 -6.01 7.75 -37.20
C VAL A 338 -7.09 8.33 -36.29
N ASN A 339 -8.07 7.50 -35.89
CA ASN A 339 -9.16 7.89 -35.01
C ASN A 339 -9.06 7.14 -33.68
N VAL A 340 -8.05 7.46 -32.88
CA VAL A 340 -7.91 6.93 -31.52
C VAL A 340 -8.57 7.86 -30.50
N LYS A 341 -9.15 7.31 -29.46
CA LYS A 341 -9.75 8.11 -28.38
C LYS A 341 -8.70 8.94 -27.67
N THR A 342 -8.93 10.24 -27.61
CA THR A 342 -8.10 11.19 -26.88
C THR A 342 -8.80 11.61 -25.59
N LEU A 343 -8.00 12.23 -24.71
CA LEU A 343 -8.45 12.65 -23.41
C LEU A 343 -9.49 13.78 -23.55
N GLN A 344 -10.63 13.64 -22.88
CA GLN A 344 -11.59 14.72 -22.70
C GLN A 344 -11.15 15.54 -21.48
N VAL A 345 -10.67 16.75 -21.70
CA VAL A 345 -10.23 17.66 -20.63
C VAL A 345 -11.16 18.85 -20.55
N GLY A 346 -11.83 18.97 -19.43
CA GLY A 346 -12.66 20.12 -19.11
C GLY A 346 -11.87 21.25 -18.43
N ASN A 347 -12.60 22.16 -17.82
CA ASN A 347 -11.99 23.24 -17.05
C ASN A 347 -11.60 22.71 -15.66
N LEU A 348 -10.31 22.80 -15.31
CA LEU A 348 -9.76 22.35 -14.02
C LEU A 348 -10.54 22.88 -12.81
N LEU A 349 -10.94 24.16 -12.86
CA LEU A 349 -11.68 24.78 -11.76
C LEU A 349 -13.15 24.36 -11.70
N ALA A 350 -13.76 24.07 -12.83
CA ALA A 350 -15.14 23.58 -12.90
C ALA A 350 -15.25 22.11 -12.46
N SER A 351 -14.16 21.37 -12.50
CA SER A 351 -14.11 19.97 -12.04
C SER A 351 -14.00 19.82 -10.53
N VAL A 352 -13.80 20.93 -9.78
CA VAL A 352 -13.81 20.93 -8.32
C VAL A 352 -15.23 20.73 -7.81
N GLN A 353 -15.47 19.62 -7.11
CA GLN A 353 -16.77 19.27 -6.53
C GLN A 353 -16.65 19.22 -5.01
N VAL A 354 -17.06 20.32 -4.35
CA VAL A 354 -17.10 20.36 -2.89
C VAL A 354 -18.27 19.50 -2.40
N PRO A 355 -18.03 18.51 -1.51
CA PRO A 355 -19.10 17.69 -0.98
C PRO A 355 -20.20 18.51 -0.29
N GLY A 356 -21.45 18.26 -0.62
CA GLY A 356 -22.62 18.91 -0.03
C GLY A 356 -23.24 18.13 1.12
N ALA A 357 -24.32 18.66 1.69
CA ALA A 357 -25.01 18.04 2.83
C ALA A 357 -25.51 16.62 2.54
N GLU A 358 -25.95 16.33 1.31
CA GLU A 358 -26.43 15.00 0.91
C GLU A 358 -25.33 13.94 1.03
N GLN A 359 -24.10 14.27 0.62
CA GLN A 359 -22.97 13.36 0.70
C GLN A 359 -22.60 13.11 2.17
N PHE A 360 -22.62 14.14 3.02
CA PHE A 360 -22.38 13.97 4.45
C PHE A 360 -23.48 13.16 5.16
N ALA A 361 -24.73 13.23 4.72
CA ALA A 361 -25.82 12.41 5.26
C ALA A 361 -25.60 10.90 5.07
N ARG A 362 -24.81 10.49 4.05
CA ARG A 362 -24.48 9.10 3.76
C ARG A 362 -23.25 8.58 4.51
N LEU A 363 -22.69 9.32 5.45
CA LEU A 363 -21.54 8.87 6.26
C LEU A 363 -21.82 7.63 7.11
N THR A 364 -23.10 7.35 7.40
CA THR A 364 -23.51 6.15 8.16
C THR A 364 -23.67 4.91 7.29
N ASP A 365 -23.58 5.03 5.97
CA ASP A 365 -23.67 3.91 5.05
C ASP A 365 -22.47 2.97 5.27
N GLY A 366 -22.72 1.66 5.41
CA GLY A 366 -21.69 0.66 5.67
C GLY A 366 -20.60 0.65 4.58
N ALA A 367 -20.99 0.80 3.29
CA ALA A 367 -20.06 0.88 2.18
C ALA A 367 -19.13 2.09 2.29
N VAL A 368 -19.65 3.25 2.69
CA VAL A 368 -18.87 4.48 2.87
C VAL A 368 -17.87 4.33 4.02
N ILE A 369 -18.30 3.77 5.16
CA ILE A 369 -17.42 3.52 6.31
C ILE A 369 -16.31 2.54 5.93
N THR A 370 -16.65 1.44 5.25
CA THR A 370 -15.68 0.45 4.77
C THR A 370 -14.68 1.09 3.83
N ALA A 371 -15.14 1.90 2.86
CA ALA A 371 -14.27 2.63 1.96
C ALA A 371 -13.31 3.56 2.71
N ILE A 372 -13.79 4.37 3.66
CA ILE A 372 -12.95 5.28 4.48
C ILE A 372 -11.85 4.49 5.20
N LEU A 373 -12.19 3.38 5.84
CA LEU A 373 -11.23 2.55 6.56
C LEU A 373 -10.21 1.92 5.60
N THR A 374 -10.67 1.39 4.48
CA THR A 374 -9.84 0.78 3.44
C THR A 374 -8.85 1.79 2.88
N PHE A 375 -9.33 2.96 2.44
CA PHE A 375 -8.45 4.03 1.95
C PHE A 375 -7.46 4.49 3.02
N THR A 376 -7.89 4.61 4.28
CA THR A 376 -7.02 5.02 5.39
C THR A 376 -5.87 4.04 5.58
N VAL A 377 -6.16 2.74 5.64
CA VAL A 377 -5.13 1.71 5.86
C VAL A 377 -4.19 1.64 4.67
N ILE A 378 -4.72 1.54 3.46
CA ILE A 378 -3.92 1.31 2.26
C ILE A 378 -3.09 2.54 1.89
N ALA A 379 -3.69 3.74 1.88
CA ALA A 379 -2.97 4.98 1.57
C ALA A 379 -1.89 5.28 2.62
N SER A 380 -2.13 4.95 3.90
CA SER A 380 -1.12 5.08 4.96
C SER A 380 0.02 4.09 4.75
N ALA A 381 -0.28 2.83 4.49
CA ALA A 381 0.70 1.79 4.23
C ALA A 381 1.56 2.13 3.02
N GLU A 382 0.95 2.44 1.86
CA GLU A 382 1.65 2.79 0.63
C GLU A 382 2.58 3.98 0.82
N SER A 383 2.10 5.04 1.50
CA SER A 383 2.89 6.24 1.77
C SER A 383 4.09 5.98 2.67
N LEU A 384 3.92 5.20 3.75
CA LEU A 384 4.99 4.93 4.70
C LEU A 384 6.00 3.89 4.17
N PHE A 385 5.56 2.94 3.33
CA PHE A 385 6.47 2.03 2.62
C PHE A 385 7.28 2.75 1.56
N THR A 386 6.64 3.66 0.81
CA THR A 386 7.34 4.54 -0.12
C THR A 386 8.37 5.38 0.62
N ALA A 387 8.05 5.93 1.80
CA ALA A 387 9.00 6.66 2.63
C ALA A 387 10.23 5.80 2.99
N ALA A 388 9.99 4.56 3.44
CA ALA A 388 11.07 3.64 3.76
C ALA A 388 11.93 3.26 2.53
N ALA A 389 11.31 3.12 1.36
CA ALA A 389 12.02 2.87 0.12
C ALA A 389 12.87 4.07 -0.30
N VAL A 390 12.31 5.29 -0.25
CA VAL A 390 13.02 6.53 -0.59
C VAL A 390 14.18 6.79 0.36
N ASP A 391 14.00 6.55 1.67
CA ASP A 391 15.06 6.68 2.67
C ASP A 391 16.28 5.78 2.39
N ARG A 392 16.11 4.70 1.62
CA ARG A 392 17.22 3.82 1.19
C ARG A 392 17.92 4.32 -0.08
N MET A 393 17.29 5.22 -0.85
CA MET A 393 17.83 5.72 -2.11
C MET A 393 18.75 6.93 -1.94
N HIS A 394 18.81 7.52 -0.72
CA HIS A 394 19.64 8.68 -0.45
C HIS A 394 20.26 8.64 0.96
N SER A 395 21.35 9.36 1.15
CA SER A 395 22.06 9.51 2.45
C SER A 395 21.61 10.73 3.26
N GLY A 396 20.58 11.44 2.81
CA GLY A 396 20.04 12.62 3.49
C GLY A 396 19.23 12.29 4.77
N PRO A 397 18.56 13.31 5.35
CA PRO A 397 17.75 13.13 6.54
C PRO A 397 16.65 12.08 6.36
N ARG A 398 16.52 11.19 7.33
CA ARG A 398 15.48 10.13 7.33
C ARG A 398 14.10 10.70 7.54
N THR A 399 13.10 10.01 7.00
CA THR A 399 11.68 10.37 7.11
C THR A 399 11.20 10.31 8.57
N ARG A 400 10.41 11.31 8.94
CA ARG A 400 9.65 11.33 10.20
C ARG A 400 8.28 10.73 9.96
N TYR A 401 8.13 9.43 10.14
CA TYR A 401 6.95 8.65 9.74
C TYR A 401 5.62 9.19 10.27
N ASN A 402 5.55 9.59 11.55
CA ASN A 402 4.32 10.18 12.10
C ASN A 402 3.99 11.53 11.46
N THR A 403 5.02 12.38 11.23
CA THR A 403 4.83 13.68 10.56
C THR A 403 4.46 13.49 9.08
N GLU A 404 5.01 12.48 8.43
CA GLU A 404 4.65 12.14 7.05
C GLU A 404 3.20 11.67 6.96
N LEU A 405 2.74 10.85 7.91
CA LEU A 405 1.35 10.42 7.96
C LEU A 405 0.39 11.60 8.17
N ILE A 406 0.77 12.57 9.02
CA ILE A 406 0.02 13.83 9.16
C ILE A 406 0.03 14.63 7.86
N ALA A 407 1.18 14.66 7.14
CA ALA A 407 1.27 15.39 5.88
C ALA A 407 0.37 14.78 4.79
N GLN A 408 0.36 13.45 4.68
CA GLN A 408 -0.52 12.72 3.77
C GLN A 408 -1.98 12.95 4.15
N GLY A 409 -2.30 12.88 5.45
CA GLY A 409 -3.63 13.19 5.95
C GLY A 409 -4.08 14.60 5.64
N ALA A 410 -3.22 15.61 5.80
CA ALA A 410 -3.53 16.99 5.42
C ALA A 410 -3.76 17.11 3.90
N GLY A 411 -2.96 16.42 3.08
CA GLY A 411 -3.18 16.36 1.64
C GLY A 411 -4.53 15.74 1.29
N ASN A 412 -4.86 14.59 1.89
CA ASN A 412 -6.13 13.91 1.65
C ASN A 412 -7.34 14.70 2.16
N THR A 413 -7.21 15.40 3.30
CA THR A 413 -8.27 16.31 3.78
C THR A 413 -8.57 17.42 2.75
N VAL A 414 -7.52 18.05 2.19
CA VAL A 414 -7.70 19.07 1.15
C VAL A 414 -8.21 18.46 -0.15
N ALA A 415 -7.72 17.27 -0.54
CA ALA A 415 -8.19 16.57 -1.73
C ALA A 415 -9.68 16.21 -1.61
N GLY A 416 -10.12 15.73 -0.45
CA GLY A 416 -11.51 15.41 -0.19
C GLY A 416 -12.42 16.62 -0.23
N VAL A 417 -12.01 17.78 0.33
CA VAL A 417 -12.76 19.04 0.22
C VAL A 417 -12.93 19.49 -1.23
N LEU A 418 -11.95 19.20 -2.09
CA LEU A 418 -12.01 19.56 -3.53
C LEU A 418 -12.63 18.47 -4.39
N GLY A 419 -13.11 17.36 -3.82
CA GLY A 419 -13.66 16.21 -4.54
C GLY A 419 -12.64 15.45 -5.40
N ALA A 420 -11.35 15.58 -5.07
CA ALA A 420 -10.26 15.00 -5.84
C ALA A 420 -9.92 13.56 -5.37
N LEU A 421 -9.07 12.88 -6.16
CA LEU A 421 -8.58 11.54 -5.84
C LEU A 421 -7.72 11.52 -4.57
N PRO A 422 -7.65 10.38 -3.87
CA PRO A 422 -6.75 10.22 -2.73
C PRO A 422 -5.30 10.42 -3.13
N VAL A 423 -4.55 11.07 -2.26
CA VAL A 423 -3.13 11.39 -2.41
C VAL A 423 -2.32 10.42 -1.57
N THR A 424 -1.35 9.76 -2.20
CA THR A 424 -0.34 8.95 -1.52
C THR A 424 1.06 9.27 -2.03
N ALA A 425 2.06 8.76 -1.34
CA ALA A 425 3.42 8.83 -1.84
C ALA A 425 3.66 7.77 -2.93
N VAL A 426 4.32 8.16 -4.00
CA VAL A 426 4.53 7.31 -5.18
C VAL A 426 6.02 7.03 -5.40
N VAL A 427 6.42 5.75 -5.35
CA VAL A 427 7.83 5.32 -5.52
C VAL A 427 8.42 5.80 -6.84
N ALA A 428 7.68 5.67 -7.95
CA ALA A 428 8.18 6.04 -9.28
C ALA A 428 8.54 7.53 -9.38
N ARG A 429 7.70 8.42 -8.86
CA ARG A 429 7.95 9.87 -8.83
C ARG A 429 9.06 10.23 -7.85
N SER A 430 9.08 9.58 -6.68
CA SER A 430 10.10 9.80 -5.64
C SER A 430 11.48 9.35 -6.11
N SER A 431 11.58 8.21 -6.78
CA SER A 431 12.84 7.75 -7.36
C SER A 431 13.35 8.66 -8.47
N ALA A 432 12.45 9.18 -9.32
CA ALA A 432 12.80 10.19 -10.33
C ALA A 432 13.35 11.46 -9.69
N ASN A 433 12.76 11.91 -8.56
CA ASN A 433 13.23 13.07 -7.81
C ASN A 433 14.65 12.86 -7.25
N VAL A 434 14.89 11.69 -6.65
CA VAL A 434 16.22 11.32 -6.13
C VAL A 434 17.25 11.20 -7.27
N GLN A 435 16.90 10.51 -8.37
CA GLN A 435 17.79 10.32 -9.53
C GLN A 435 18.09 11.63 -10.26
N ALA A 436 17.16 12.59 -10.26
CA ALA A 436 17.38 13.94 -10.79
C ALA A 436 18.28 14.80 -9.87
N GLY A 437 18.71 14.28 -8.73
CA GLY A 437 19.65 14.93 -7.84
C GLY A 437 19.02 15.90 -6.85
N ALA A 438 17.72 15.82 -6.59
CA ALA A 438 17.05 16.66 -5.60
C ALA A 438 17.75 16.63 -4.24
N LYS A 439 17.89 17.81 -3.64
CA LYS A 439 18.58 17.99 -2.35
C LYS A 439 17.64 18.33 -1.22
N THR A 440 16.58 19.06 -1.52
CA THR A 440 15.64 19.52 -0.52
C THR A 440 14.19 19.22 -0.93
N ARG A 441 13.27 19.40 0.00
CA ARG A 441 11.84 19.27 -0.26
C ARG A 441 11.27 20.30 -1.24
N LEU A 442 12.05 21.33 -1.61
CA LEU A 442 11.62 22.36 -2.57
C LEU A 442 11.30 21.72 -3.92
N SER A 443 12.08 20.73 -4.34
CA SER A 443 11.86 19.98 -5.58
C SER A 443 10.44 19.36 -5.60
N ARG A 444 10.03 18.67 -4.53
CA ARG A 444 8.72 18.04 -4.46
C ARG A 444 7.55 19.04 -4.34
N THR A 445 7.81 20.24 -3.84
CA THR A 445 6.79 21.31 -3.79
C THR A 445 6.65 21.99 -5.13
N LEU A 446 7.77 22.30 -5.80
CA LEU A 446 7.77 22.97 -7.10
C LEU A 446 7.11 22.13 -8.20
N HIS A 447 7.21 20.79 -8.18
CA HIS A 447 6.53 19.96 -9.17
C HIS A 447 5.01 20.15 -9.15
N GLY A 448 4.41 20.35 -7.96
CA GLY A 448 2.99 20.69 -7.84
C GLY A 448 2.66 22.06 -8.45
N LEU A 449 3.57 23.02 -8.33
CA LEU A 449 3.40 24.32 -8.97
C LEU A 449 3.47 24.20 -10.50
N TRP A 450 4.38 23.36 -11.05
CA TRP A 450 4.44 23.09 -12.48
C TRP A 450 3.18 22.41 -13.00
N LEU A 451 2.62 21.42 -12.24
CA LEU A 451 1.36 20.78 -12.58
C LEU A 451 0.22 21.78 -12.65
N LEU A 452 0.11 22.67 -11.67
CA LEU A 452 -0.92 23.70 -11.62
C LEU A 452 -0.75 24.68 -12.79
N ALA A 453 0.45 25.17 -13.01
CA ALA A 453 0.73 26.12 -14.09
C ALA A 453 0.41 25.51 -15.47
N PHE A 454 0.83 24.26 -15.71
CA PHE A 454 0.57 23.57 -16.97
C PHE A 454 -0.92 23.33 -17.21
N ALA A 455 -1.65 22.87 -16.20
CA ALA A 455 -3.08 22.60 -16.31
C ALA A 455 -3.94 23.85 -16.51
N LEU A 456 -3.50 24.99 -15.99
CA LEU A 456 -4.20 26.28 -16.18
C LEU A 456 -3.85 26.94 -17.51
N LEU A 457 -2.62 26.81 -17.98
CA LEU A 457 -2.12 27.54 -19.16
C LEU A 457 -2.26 26.76 -20.47
N LEU A 458 -2.22 25.42 -20.39
CA LEU A 458 -2.12 24.55 -21.59
C LEU A 458 -3.13 23.37 -21.57
N PRO A 459 -4.44 23.59 -21.23
CA PRO A 459 -5.41 22.51 -21.21
C PRO A 459 -5.61 21.86 -22.59
N GLN A 460 -5.48 22.61 -23.69
CA GLN A 460 -5.61 22.09 -25.05
C GLN A 460 -4.55 21.04 -25.37
N VAL A 461 -3.35 21.16 -24.83
CA VAL A 461 -2.28 20.17 -25.04
C VAL A 461 -2.64 18.82 -24.37
N LEU A 462 -3.32 18.87 -23.24
CA LEU A 462 -3.78 17.66 -22.56
C LEU A 462 -4.82 16.89 -23.37
N ALA A 463 -5.72 17.59 -24.05
CA ALA A 463 -6.77 16.99 -24.89
C ALA A 463 -6.23 16.25 -26.13
N LEU A 464 -4.96 16.44 -26.50
CA LEU A 464 -4.32 15.72 -27.61
C LEU A 464 -3.75 14.36 -27.19
N ILE A 465 -3.75 14.02 -25.91
CA ILE A 465 -3.13 12.79 -25.40
C ILE A 465 -4.05 11.59 -25.65
N PRO A 466 -3.60 10.54 -26.39
CA PRO A 466 -4.38 9.33 -26.58
C PRO A 466 -4.54 8.54 -25.28
N ILE A 467 -5.74 8.02 -25.02
CA ILE A 467 -6.04 7.21 -23.83
C ILE A 467 -5.22 5.92 -23.86
N SER A 468 -5.04 5.31 -25.02
CA SER A 468 -4.25 4.09 -25.22
C SER A 468 -2.80 4.23 -24.75
N VAL A 469 -2.19 5.40 -24.95
CA VAL A 469 -0.82 5.69 -24.48
C VAL A 469 -0.76 5.77 -22.97
N LEU A 470 -1.74 6.43 -22.35
CA LEU A 470 -1.81 6.51 -20.88
C LEU A 470 -2.02 5.12 -20.27
N ALA A 471 -2.89 4.31 -20.89
CA ALA A 471 -3.11 2.92 -20.50
C ALA A 471 -1.81 2.10 -20.61
N GLY A 472 -1.03 2.26 -21.68
CA GLY A 472 0.28 1.62 -21.84
C GLY A 472 1.28 2.01 -20.74
N VAL A 473 1.30 3.29 -20.33
CA VAL A 473 2.13 3.77 -19.19
C VAL A 473 1.68 3.10 -17.89
N LEU A 474 0.38 2.92 -17.68
CA LEU A 474 -0.17 2.27 -16.49
C LEU A 474 0.07 0.76 -16.48
N VAL A 475 -0.02 0.08 -17.63
CA VAL A 475 0.38 -1.34 -17.76
C VAL A 475 1.85 -1.51 -17.37
N HIS A 476 2.75 -0.64 -17.87
CA HIS A 476 4.15 -0.66 -17.44
C HIS A 476 4.31 -0.40 -15.94
N SER A 477 3.50 0.49 -15.36
CA SER A 477 3.51 0.76 -13.92
C SER A 477 3.00 -0.44 -13.11
N GLY A 478 1.94 -1.11 -13.59
CA GLY A 478 1.42 -2.36 -13.02
C GLY A 478 2.45 -3.48 -13.03
N TRP A 479 3.20 -3.64 -14.13
CA TRP A 479 4.30 -4.60 -14.21
C TRP A 479 5.39 -4.34 -13.16
N LYS A 480 5.73 -3.07 -12.93
CA LYS A 480 6.69 -2.70 -11.88
C LYS A 480 6.16 -2.97 -10.48
N LEU A 481 4.86 -2.75 -10.24
CA LEU A 481 4.22 -3.07 -8.97
C LEU A 481 4.18 -4.59 -8.74
N PHE A 482 3.85 -5.36 -9.78
CA PHE A 482 3.86 -6.82 -9.74
C PHE A 482 5.24 -7.36 -9.36
N GLY A 483 6.33 -6.76 -9.85
CA GLY A 483 7.69 -7.06 -9.45
C GLY A 483 8.06 -8.54 -9.60
N PRO A 484 7.98 -9.16 -10.81
CA PRO A 484 8.12 -10.61 -10.98
C PRO A 484 9.46 -11.15 -10.48
N ALA A 485 10.51 -10.33 -10.45
CA ALA A 485 11.82 -10.71 -9.95
C ALA A 485 11.87 -10.93 -8.42
N GLU A 486 10.91 -10.34 -7.67
CA GLU A 486 10.87 -10.50 -6.22
C GLU A 486 10.37 -11.90 -5.80
N PHE A 487 9.55 -12.58 -6.61
CA PHE A 487 9.06 -13.92 -6.32
C PHE A 487 10.20 -14.97 -6.24
N PRO A 488 11.05 -15.19 -7.25
CA PRO A 488 12.16 -16.13 -7.16
C PRO A 488 13.20 -15.70 -6.11
N LYS A 489 13.38 -14.41 -5.87
CA LYS A 489 14.28 -13.91 -4.85
C LYS A 489 13.77 -14.25 -3.45
N MET A 490 12.48 -14.04 -3.17
CA MET A 490 11.85 -14.38 -1.90
C MET A 490 11.86 -15.90 -1.67
N TRP A 491 11.58 -16.70 -2.70
CA TRP A 491 11.64 -18.16 -2.63
C TRP A 491 13.01 -18.67 -2.20
N ARG A 492 14.09 -18.05 -2.72
CA ARG A 492 15.47 -18.41 -2.36
C ARG A 492 15.87 -17.95 -0.97
N GLN A 493 15.33 -16.82 -0.52
CA GLN A 493 15.63 -16.25 0.79
C GLN A 493 14.86 -16.91 1.91
N ASP A 494 13.55 -17.08 1.72
CA ASP A 494 12.63 -17.55 2.75
C ASP A 494 11.32 -18.06 2.14
N LYS A 495 11.11 -19.37 2.23
CA LYS A 495 9.90 -20.04 1.71
C LYS A 495 8.63 -19.64 2.44
N GLY A 496 8.71 -19.33 3.74
CA GLY A 496 7.54 -18.87 4.53
C GLY A 496 7.11 -17.46 4.13
N GLU A 497 8.07 -16.53 3.99
CA GLU A 497 7.79 -15.18 3.48
C GLU A 497 7.28 -15.23 2.03
N PHE A 498 7.83 -16.11 1.20
CA PHE A 498 7.31 -16.34 -0.17
C PHE A 498 5.86 -16.81 -0.16
N ALA A 499 5.50 -17.73 0.73
CA ALA A 499 4.12 -18.20 0.87
C ALA A 499 3.19 -17.05 1.27
N VAL A 500 3.58 -16.22 2.26
CA VAL A 500 2.81 -15.03 2.68
C VAL A 500 2.66 -14.06 1.51
N MET A 501 3.74 -13.74 0.78
CA MET A 501 3.70 -12.84 -0.37
C MET A 501 2.76 -13.35 -1.46
N THR A 502 2.89 -14.63 -1.85
CA THR A 502 2.10 -15.24 -2.93
C THR A 502 0.62 -15.33 -2.53
N MET A 503 0.32 -15.78 -1.31
CA MET A 503 -1.06 -15.87 -0.82
C MET A 503 -1.70 -14.48 -0.72
N THR A 504 -0.99 -13.47 -0.21
CA THR A 504 -1.47 -12.08 -0.20
C THR A 504 -1.83 -11.61 -1.61
N THR A 505 -0.94 -11.85 -2.59
CA THR A 505 -1.18 -11.50 -3.99
C THR A 505 -2.43 -12.19 -4.53
N LEU A 506 -2.56 -13.50 -4.33
CA LEU A 506 -3.67 -14.30 -4.84
C LEU A 506 -5.01 -13.87 -4.22
N VAL A 507 -5.05 -13.63 -2.91
CA VAL A 507 -6.27 -13.20 -2.22
C VAL A 507 -6.72 -11.84 -2.75
N ILE A 508 -5.79 -10.86 -2.92
CA ILE A 508 -6.13 -9.54 -3.48
C ILE A 508 -6.73 -9.67 -4.89
N VAL A 509 -6.14 -10.52 -5.73
CA VAL A 509 -6.63 -10.70 -7.11
C VAL A 509 -8.00 -11.40 -7.13
N ALA A 510 -8.25 -12.31 -6.18
CA ALA A 510 -9.46 -13.12 -6.13
C ALA A 510 -10.64 -12.43 -5.42
N THR A 511 -10.37 -11.54 -4.47
CA THR A 511 -11.39 -10.88 -3.64
C THR A 511 -11.29 -9.35 -3.76
N ALA A 512 -10.85 -8.68 -2.71
CA ALA A 512 -10.63 -7.25 -2.69
C ALA A 512 -9.30 -6.90 -2.02
N LEU A 513 -8.84 -5.67 -2.25
CA LEU A 513 -7.54 -5.21 -1.76
C LEU A 513 -7.44 -5.23 -0.23
N LEU A 514 -8.50 -4.79 0.48
CA LEU A 514 -8.50 -4.77 1.95
C LEU A 514 -8.41 -6.18 2.52
N GLU A 515 -9.22 -7.09 2.01
CA GLU A 515 -9.29 -8.49 2.46
C GLU A 515 -7.94 -9.17 2.30
N GLY A 516 -7.31 -9.01 1.14
CA GLY A 516 -6.00 -9.58 0.88
C GLY A 516 -4.88 -9.00 1.76
N VAL A 517 -4.91 -7.70 2.04
CA VAL A 517 -3.94 -7.06 2.95
C VAL A 517 -4.13 -7.55 4.39
N LEU A 518 -5.38 -7.64 4.88
CA LEU A 518 -5.69 -8.16 6.21
C LEU A 518 -5.29 -9.63 6.34
N PHE A 519 -5.59 -10.44 5.31
CA PHE A 519 -5.16 -11.83 5.25
C PHE A 519 -3.63 -11.95 5.30
N GLY A 520 -2.92 -11.17 4.46
CA GLY A 520 -1.47 -11.15 4.43
C GLY A 520 -0.85 -10.75 5.77
N LEU A 521 -1.43 -9.73 6.42
CA LEU A 521 -0.98 -9.29 7.73
C LEU A 521 -1.18 -10.39 8.79
N ALA A 522 -2.35 -11.02 8.81
CA ALA A 522 -2.63 -12.15 9.70
C ALA A 522 -1.67 -13.31 9.45
N ALA A 523 -1.46 -13.69 8.19
CA ALA A 523 -0.52 -14.74 7.80
C ALA A 523 0.93 -14.40 8.21
N GLY A 524 1.34 -13.15 8.04
CA GLY A 524 2.65 -12.65 8.47
C GLY A 524 2.84 -12.72 9.99
N ILE A 525 1.82 -12.34 10.76
CA ILE A 525 1.83 -12.44 12.23
C ILE A 525 1.90 -13.90 12.66
N VAL A 526 1.10 -14.79 12.06
CA VAL A 526 1.14 -16.23 12.33
C VAL A 526 2.52 -16.81 12.03
N LEU A 527 3.10 -16.50 10.88
CA LEU A 527 4.45 -16.93 10.52
C LEU A 527 5.49 -16.44 11.52
N ALA A 528 5.42 -15.19 11.95
CA ALA A 528 6.31 -14.63 12.96
C ALA A 528 6.14 -15.35 14.31
N ALA A 529 4.90 -15.62 14.74
CA ALA A 529 4.60 -16.34 15.97
C ALA A 529 5.15 -17.79 15.93
N LEU A 530 4.96 -18.49 14.81
CA LEU A 530 5.49 -19.84 14.60
C LEU A 530 7.03 -19.87 14.66
N ARG A 531 7.68 -18.84 14.09
CA ARG A 531 9.16 -18.71 14.13
C ARG A 531 9.67 -18.36 15.52
N MET A 532 8.95 -17.54 16.25
CA MET A 532 9.31 -17.22 17.64
C MET A 532 9.11 -18.41 18.56
N SER A 533 8.22 -19.33 18.23
CA SER A 533 7.90 -20.52 19.01
C SER A 533 8.75 -21.74 18.61
N GLN A 534 10.07 -21.58 18.58
CA GLN A 534 10.98 -22.70 18.28
C GLN A 534 11.45 -23.37 19.57
N THR A 535 10.97 -24.59 19.81
CA THR A 535 11.38 -25.44 20.92
C THR A 535 12.02 -26.70 20.36
N VAL A 536 13.22 -26.99 20.79
CA VAL A 536 13.89 -28.26 20.53
C VAL A 536 13.70 -29.17 21.74
N VAL A 537 13.10 -30.32 21.51
CA VAL A 537 12.90 -31.34 22.56
C VAL A 537 13.71 -32.59 22.21
N ARG A 538 14.64 -32.98 23.08
CA ARG A 538 15.43 -34.22 22.96
C ARG A 538 15.07 -35.17 24.07
N ARG A 539 14.91 -36.44 23.74
CA ARG A 539 14.59 -37.53 24.66
C ARG A 539 15.78 -38.49 24.69
N HIS A 540 16.26 -38.81 25.88
CA HIS A 540 17.27 -39.85 26.13
C HIS A 540 16.74 -40.80 27.17
N ILE A 541 16.77 -42.10 26.88
CA ILE A 541 16.38 -43.15 27.81
C ILE A 541 17.66 -43.89 28.21
N GLU A 542 18.05 -43.70 29.46
CA GLU A 542 19.15 -44.39 30.12
C GLU A 542 18.59 -45.62 30.88
N GLU A 543 19.48 -46.45 31.46
CA GLU A 543 19.05 -47.71 32.13
C GLU A 543 17.97 -47.47 33.19
N ASP A 544 18.11 -46.42 34.00
CA ASP A 544 17.16 -46.12 35.11
C ASP A 544 16.44 -44.77 34.96
N THR A 545 16.78 -43.95 33.97
CA THR A 545 16.34 -42.56 33.86
C THR A 545 15.80 -42.23 32.47
N ALA A 546 14.59 -41.67 32.43
CA ALA A 546 14.07 -41.01 31.23
C ALA A 546 14.39 -39.52 31.30
N LYS A 547 15.22 -39.04 30.39
CA LYS A 547 15.66 -37.66 30.35
C LYS A 547 15.00 -36.92 29.18
N VAL A 548 14.34 -35.78 29.49
CA VAL A 548 13.78 -34.86 28.50
C VAL A 548 14.51 -33.51 28.62
N VAL A 549 15.19 -33.11 27.55
CA VAL A 549 15.90 -31.85 27.49
C VAL A 549 15.16 -30.93 26.54
N MET A 550 14.78 -29.76 27.02
CA MET A 550 14.10 -28.74 26.22
C MET A 550 14.96 -27.48 26.10
N ALA A 551 15.00 -26.89 24.90
CA ALA A 551 15.73 -25.65 24.64
C ALA A 551 14.96 -24.75 23.67
N GLY A 552 15.15 -23.44 23.76
CA GLY A 552 14.50 -22.43 22.94
C GLY A 552 13.26 -21.83 23.58
N ASN A 553 12.23 -21.46 22.80
CA ASN A 553 11.02 -20.80 23.29
C ASN A 553 9.86 -21.79 23.33
N ALA A 554 9.47 -22.22 24.52
CA ALA A 554 8.32 -23.10 24.78
C ALA A 554 7.07 -22.24 24.97
N THR A 555 6.29 -22.06 23.91
CA THR A 555 5.01 -21.34 23.93
C THR A 555 3.84 -22.29 23.71
N PHE A 556 2.62 -21.82 23.97
CA PHE A 556 1.40 -22.62 23.78
C PHE A 556 1.29 -23.27 22.38
N LEU A 557 1.89 -22.67 21.35
CA LEU A 557 1.95 -23.24 19.99
C LEU A 557 2.74 -24.55 19.93
N ARG A 558 3.64 -24.79 20.89
CA ARG A 558 4.45 -26.01 21.01
C ARG A 558 3.98 -26.92 22.13
N LEU A 559 2.89 -26.58 22.80
CA LEU A 559 2.31 -27.37 23.88
C LEU A 559 2.08 -28.85 23.48
N PRO A 560 1.55 -29.17 22.28
CA PRO A 560 1.42 -30.59 21.88
C PRO A 560 2.76 -31.34 21.84
N THR A 561 3.83 -30.68 21.35
CA THR A 561 5.17 -31.30 21.31
C THR A 561 5.75 -31.50 22.72
N VAL A 562 5.46 -30.57 23.64
CA VAL A 562 5.87 -30.67 25.03
C VAL A 562 5.10 -31.84 25.71
N ILE A 563 3.79 -31.92 25.54
CA ILE A 563 2.94 -33.01 26.07
C ILE A 563 3.43 -34.36 25.54
N GLU A 564 3.62 -34.49 24.22
CA GLU A 564 4.12 -35.74 23.61
C GLU A 564 5.45 -36.21 24.23
N ALA A 565 6.36 -35.23 24.48
CA ALA A 565 7.64 -35.58 25.10
C ALA A 565 7.52 -36.03 26.57
N LEU A 566 6.62 -35.40 27.34
CA LEU A 566 6.33 -35.75 28.72
C LEU A 566 5.65 -37.13 28.80
N GLU A 567 4.65 -37.38 27.95
CA GLU A 567 3.95 -38.66 27.87
C GLU A 567 4.91 -39.81 27.48
N ALA A 568 5.78 -39.58 26.51
CA ALA A 568 6.79 -40.58 26.12
C ALA A 568 7.79 -40.87 27.25
N ALA A 569 8.15 -39.85 28.05
CA ALA A 569 8.94 -40.10 29.26
C ALA A 569 8.20 -40.91 30.29
N ALA A 570 6.91 -40.69 30.49
CA ALA A 570 6.05 -41.49 31.37
C ALA A 570 5.90 -42.92 30.88
N ALA A 571 5.67 -43.13 29.57
CA ALA A 571 5.51 -44.43 28.91
C ALA A 571 6.77 -45.29 28.96
N SER A 572 7.96 -44.70 29.16
CA SER A 572 9.22 -45.45 29.30
C SER A 572 9.28 -46.38 30.47
N GLY A 573 8.38 -46.24 31.46
CA GLY A 573 8.32 -47.06 32.66
C GLY A 573 9.47 -46.88 33.66
N LYS A 574 10.37 -45.93 33.40
CA LYS A 574 11.59 -45.73 34.21
C LYS A 574 11.28 -45.13 35.59
N PRO A 575 12.00 -45.54 36.65
CA PRO A 575 11.76 -45.07 38.01
C PRO A 575 12.17 -43.60 38.21
N ARG A 576 13.06 -43.09 37.37
CA ARG A 576 13.51 -41.68 37.41
C ARG A 576 13.17 -40.97 36.12
N ILE A 577 12.65 -39.76 36.28
CA ILE A 577 12.39 -38.83 35.15
C ILE A 577 13.15 -37.54 35.41
N ARG A 578 13.96 -37.10 34.45
CA ARG A 578 14.69 -35.82 34.54
C ARG A 578 14.20 -34.87 33.43
N LEU A 579 13.63 -33.76 33.83
CA LEU A 579 13.16 -32.71 32.96
C LEU A 579 14.14 -31.53 33.03
N ASP A 580 14.94 -31.33 31.98
CA ASP A 580 15.94 -30.26 31.90
C ASP A 580 15.43 -29.16 30.97
N LEU A 581 14.94 -28.08 31.56
CA LEU A 581 14.48 -26.87 30.89
C LEU A 581 15.47 -25.70 31.00
N THR A 582 16.70 -25.97 31.44
CA THR A 582 17.73 -24.91 31.61
C THR A 582 18.06 -24.19 30.30
N GLY A 583 17.88 -24.87 29.14
CA GLY A 583 18.05 -24.31 27.79
C GLY A 583 16.84 -23.54 27.25
N VAL A 584 15.73 -23.46 28.01
CA VAL A 584 14.53 -22.73 27.61
C VAL A 584 14.73 -21.25 27.89
N THR A 585 14.66 -20.42 26.86
CA THR A 585 14.80 -18.95 26.95
C THR A 585 13.50 -18.27 27.31
N HIS A 586 12.37 -18.82 26.89
CA HIS A 586 11.03 -18.35 27.24
C HIS A 586 10.10 -19.54 27.47
N LEU A 587 9.47 -19.57 28.64
CA LEU A 587 8.49 -20.58 29.04
C LEU A 587 7.18 -19.88 29.37
N ASP A 588 6.16 -20.06 28.51
CA ASP A 588 4.85 -19.47 28.78
C ASP A 588 4.08 -20.22 29.90
N HIS A 589 2.98 -19.61 30.32
CA HIS A 589 2.17 -20.13 31.41
C HIS A 589 1.60 -21.53 31.09
N ALA A 590 1.12 -21.77 29.87
CA ALA A 590 0.52 -23.02 29.46
C ALA A 590 1.54 -24.17 29.49
N CYS A 591 2.72 -23.97 28.91
CA CYS A 591 3.80 -24.96 28.95
C CYS A 591 4.32 -25.19 30.38
N ARG A 592 4.43 -24.12 31.19
CA ARG A 592 4.83 -24.22 32.61
C ARG A 592 3.85 -25.07 33.42
N SER A 593 2.57 -24.70 33.34
CA SER A 593 1.50 -25.46 34.09
C SER A 593 1.49 -26.92 33.71
N GLN A 594 1.66 -27.26 32.42
CA GLN A 594 1.68 -28.66 31.98
C GLN A 594 2.90 -29.41 32.50
N VAL A 595 4.09 -28.80 32.55
CA VAL A 595 5.29 -29.41 33.11
C VAL A 595 5.15 -29.63 34.64
N GLU A 596 4.61 -28.64 35.36
CA GLU A 596 4.38 -28.69 36.80
C GLU A 596 3.35 -29.75 37.15
N GLU A 597 2.20 -29.80 36.45
CA GLU A 597 1.15 -30.79 36.60
C GLU A 597 1.67 -32.20 36.31
N PHE A 598 2.38 -32.41 35.22
CA PHE A 598 3.03 -33.69 34.90
C PHE A 598 4.00 -34.10 36.00
N THR A 599 4.80 -33.18 36.52
CA THR A 599 5.76 -33.45 37.61
C THR A 599 5.04 -33.89 38.87
N ALA A 600 3.96 -33.22 39.28
CA ALA A 600 3.15 -33.56 40.42
C ALA A 600 2.50 -34.96 40.26
N GLN A 601 1.93 -35.25 39.09
CA GLN A 601 1.32 -36.51 38.76
C GLN A 601 2.33 -37.68 38.85
N GLN A 602 3.50 -37.56 38.26
CA GLN A 602 4.50 -38.62 38.27
C GLN A 602 5.11 -38.83 39.66
N ARG A 603 5.25 -37.80 40.46
CA ARG A 603 5.65 -37.92 41.87
C ARG A 603 4.57 -38.63 42.69
N GLY A 604 3.28 -38.35 42.44
CA GLY A 604 2.15 -39.05 43.05
C GLY A 604 2.11 -40.56 42.75
N LEU A 605 2.63 -40.95 41.58
CA LEU A 605 2.80 -42.37 41.18
C LEU A 605 4.09 -43.00 41.72
N GLY A 606 4.81 -42.34 42.63
CA GLY A 606 6.00 -42.87 43.30
C GLY A 606 7.30 -42.76 42.48
N ARG A 607 7.29 -42.08 41.33
CA ARG A 607 8.50 -41.85 40.51
C ARG A 607 9.33 -40.69 41.07
N ARG A 608 10.64 -40.77 40.92
CA ARG A 608 11.56 -39.66 41.25
C ARG A 608 11.63 -38.72 40.07
N VAL A 609 11.04 -37.52 40.20
CA VAL A 609 11.10 -36.50 39.13
C VAL A 609 12.00 -35.36 39.57
N GLU A 610 13.08 -35.18 38.81
CA GLU A 610 13.99 -34.03 38.90
C GLU A 610 13.59 -33.01 37.83
N LEU A 611 13.20 -31.81 38.22
CA LEU A 611 12.80 -30.71 37.36
C LEU A 611 13.80 -29.58 37.53
N LEU A 612 14.52 -29.21 36.44
CA LEU A 612 15.42 -28.09 36.35
C LEU A 612 14.74 -26.99 35.54
N MET A 613 14.49 -25.86 36.16
CA MET A 613 13.77 -24.74 35.54
C MET A 613 14.76 -23.78 34.81
N PRO A 614 14.27 -22.91 33.90
CA PRO A 614 15.10 -21.90 33.27
C PRO A 614 15.80 -21.00 34.29
N GLY A 615 17.12 -20.80 34.15
CA GLY A 615 17.93 -19.99 35.04
C GLY A 615 18.49 -20.71 36.27
N GLU A 616 18.17 -21.98 36.50
CA GLU A 616 18.82 -22.81 37.52
C GLU A 616 20.16 -23.35 37.05
N ALA A 617 21.19 -23.30 37.91
CA ALA A 617 22.50 -23.88 37.61
C ALA A 617 22.39 -25.39 37.49
N LYS A 618 22.98 -25.99 36.46
CA LYS A 618 23.10 -27.46 36.37
C LYS A 618 23.85 -28.01 37.57
N PRO A 619 23.36 -29.06 38.24
CA PRO A 619 24.09 -29.65 39.35
C PRO A 619 25.47 -30.16 38.89
N ALA A 620 26.49 -29.85 39.67
CA ALA A 620 27.85 -30.30 39.45
C ALA A 620 27.92 -31.81 39.44
N GLY A 621 28.18 -32.44 38.27
CA GLY A 621 28.24 -33.91 38.12
C GLY A 621 27.34 -34.44 37.02
N ALA A 622 26.52 -33.64 36.36
CA ALA A 622 25.86 -34.03 35.13
C ALA A 622 26.93 -34.11 34.01
N GLY A 623 27.23 -35.35 33.54
CA GLY A 623 28.19 -35.56 32.44
C GLY A 623 27.87 -34.69 31.22
N PRO A 624 28.82 -34.52 30.28
CA PRO A 624 28.60 -33.71 29.11
C PRO A 624 27.39 -34.24 28.34
N VAL A 625 26.29 -33.55 28.49
CA VAL A 625 25.18 -33.68 27.56
C VAL A 625 25.67 -33.00 26.29
N ASP A 626 25.62 -33.71 25.17
CA ASP A 626 25.83 -33.05 23.88
C ASP A 626 25.15 -31.69 23.91
N GLU A 627 25.94 -30.60 23.94
CA GLU A 627 25.39 -29.25 23.97
C GLU A 627 24.36 -29.18 22.86
N VAL A 628 23.10 -28.97 23.27
CA VAL A 628 22.06 -28.66 22.28
C VAL A 628 22.57 -27.40 21.60
N PRO A 629 23.01 -27.42 20.33
CA PRO A 629 23.33 -26.18 19.68
C PRO A 629 22.13 -25.30 19.82
N ALA A 630 22.31 -24.12 20.38
CA ALA A 630 21.26 -23.12 20.43
C ALA A 630 20.59 -23.10 19.05
N PRO A 631 19.25 -23.07 18.94
CA PRO A 631 18.59 -22.99 17.65
C PRO A 631 19.32 -21.94 16.86
N ALA A 632 19.82 -22.29 15.66
CA ALA A 632 20.70 -21.42 14.89
C ALA A 632 20.07 -20.04 14.88
N PRO A 633 20.75 -18.99 15.34
CA PRO A 633 20.17 -17.65 15.32
C PRO A 633 19.69 -17.44 13.90
N LEU A 634 18.44 -17.03 13.73
CA LEU A 634 17.88 -16.66 12.44
C LEU A 634 18.98 -15.90 11.70
N PRO A 635 19.33 -16.24 10.44
CA PRO A 635 20.46 -15.67 9.78
C PRO A 635 20.36 -14.16 9.93
N ARG A 636 21.20 -13.63 10.83
CA ARG A 636 21.37 -12.17 10.94
C ARG A 636 21.75 -11.78 9.52
N ARG A 637 20.99 -10.89 8.91
CA ARG A 637 21.41 -10.19 7.70
C ARG A 637 22.89 -9.90 7.90
N ARG A 638 23.76 -10.62 7.19
CA ARG A 638 25.15 -10.23 7.08
C ARG A 638 25.09 -8.83 6.48
N ALA A 639 25.34 -7.82 7.29
CA ALA A 639 25.87 -6.59 6.78
C ALA A 639 27.04 -7.04 5.90
N ALA A 640 27.01 -6.68 4.62
CA ALA A 640 28.07 -6.99 3.70
C ALA A 640 29.38 -6.65 4.42
N ALA A 641 30.20 -7.68 4.65
CA ALA A 641 31.52 -7.48 5.20
C ALA A 641 32.28 -6.65 4.17
N THR A 642 32.65 -5.44 4.52
CA THR A 642 33.67 -4.69 3.81
C THR A 642 34.93 -5.55 3.81
N PRO A 643 35.54 -5.85 2.65
CA PRO A 643 36.84 -6.50 2.62
C PRO A 643 37.86 -5.52 3.18
N GLU A 644 38.45 -5.83 4.31
CA GLU A 644 39.69 -5.18 4.79
C GLU A 644 40.83 -5.63 3.90
N GLY A 645 41.16 -4.81 2.90
CA GLY A 645 42.40 -4.89 2.15
C GLY A 645 43.21 -3.63 2.43
N PRO A 646 44.57 -3.68 2.33
CA PRO A 646 45.43 -2.56 2.71
C PRO A 646 45.16 -1.34 1.85
N ALA A 647 45.15 -0.17 2.51
CA ALA A 647 44.87 1.13 1.93
C ALA A 647 45.91 1.51 0.88
N GLU A 648 45.59 1.41 -0.40
CA GLU A 648 46.18 2.18 -1.46
C GLU A 648 45.29 3.38 -1.77
N ALA A 649 45.88 4.56 -1.68
CA ALA A 649 45.21 5.84 -1.91
C ALA A 649 44.80 5.96 -3.39
N VAL A 650 43.53 5.66 -3.69
CA VAL A 650 42.87 5.98 -4.94
C VAL A 650 41.92 7.15 -4.70
N ALA A 651 42.11 8.20 -5.48
CA ALA A 651 41.30 9.40 -5.46
C ALA A 651 39.80 9.07 -5.52
N PRO A 652 38.93 9.77 -4.78
CA PRO A 652 37.51 9.45 -4.75
C PRO A 652 36.86 9.69 -6.10
N SER A 653 36.37 8.60 -6.71
CA SER A 653 35.41 8.68 -7.82
C SER A 653 34.14 9.35 -7.32
N PRO A 654 33.59 10.33 -8.05
CA PRO A 654 32.52 11.17 -7.51
C PRO A 654 31.13 10.51 -7.44
N TRP A 655 30.94 9.23 -7.75
CA TRP A 655 29.62 8.59 -7.63
C TRP A 655 29.73 7.09 -7.39
N PRO A 656 29.13 6.55 -6.35
CA PRO A 656 28.78 5.14 -6.34
C PRO A 656 27.67 4.95 -7.37
N THR A 657 27.93 4.19 -8.41
CA THR A 657 26.89 3.57 -9.22
C THR A 657 26.06 2.69 -8.31
N ALA A 658 25.00 3.27 -7.77
CA ALA A 658 23.96 2.50 -7.15
C ALA A 658 23.25 1.77 -8.27
N ASP A 659 23.73 0.57 -8.58
CA ASP A 659 22.98 -0.41 -9.33
C ASP A 659 21.71 -0.66 -8.51
N ALA A 660 20.65 0.01 -8.93
CA ALA A 660 19.31 -0.27 -8.48
C ALA A 660 18.89 -1.60 -9.12
N GLU A 661 19.49 -2.71 -8.66
CA GLU A 661 19.16 -4.09 -9.06
C GLU A 661 17.74 -4.52 -8.66
N TRP A 662 16.90 -3.59 -8.26
CA TRP A 662 15.51 -3.88 -7.90
C TRP A 662 14.60 -4.12 -9.12
N PHE A 663 15.11 -3.96 -10.39
CA PHE A 663 14.28 -4.06 -11.58
C PHE A 663 14.99 -4.58 -12.85
N TYR A 664 16.10 -5.32 -12.76
CA TYR A 664 16.75 -5.88 -13.95
C TYR A 664 16.74 -7.41 -13.95
N LEU A 665 16.19 -7.98 -15.00
CA LEU A 665 16.47 -9.35 -15.44
C LEU A 665 17.94 -9.42 -15.84
N ASP A 666 18.77 -10.12 -15.05
CA ASP A 666 20.10 -10.53 -15.46
C ASP A 666 19.95 -11.74 -16.40
N THR A 667 20.12 -11.51 -17.70
CA THR A 667 20.09 -12.54 -18.74
C THR A 667 21.47 -13.13 -19.00
N ARG A 668 22.37 -13.11 -18.06
CA ARG A 668 23.67 -13.78 -18.23
C ARG A 668 23.51 -15.28 -17.97
N PRO A 669 24.01 -16.17 -18.89
CA PRO A 669 24.03 -17.60 -18.64
C PRO A 669 24.96 -17.91 -17.48
N LEU A 670 24.55 -18.86 -16.64
CA LEU A 670 25.33 -19.40 -15.54
C LEU A 670 26.64 -19.94 -16.08
N PRO A 671 27.81 -19.74 -15.43
CA PRO A 671 29.05 -20.40 -15.83
C PRO A 671 28.90 -21.92 -15.69
N GLU A 672 29.21 -22.63 -16.77
CA GLU A 672 29.30 -24.07 -16.78
C GLU A 672 30.31 -24.54 -15.71
N GLU A 673 29.83 -25.33 -14.77
CA GLU A 673 30.68 -26.09 -13.84
C GLU A 673 31.56 -27.04 -14.68
N ARG A 674 32.86 -26.74 -14.77
CA ARG A 674 33.85 -27.67 -15.28
C ARG A 674 33.92 -28.88 -14.35
N ALA A 675 33.42 -29.98 -14.82
CA ALA A 675 33.64 -31.29 -14.22
C ALA A 675 35.15 -31.57 -14.14
N SER A 676 35.66 -31.71 -12.92
CA SER A 676 37.01 -32.23 -12.69
C SER A 676 37.04 -33.71 -13.01
N PRO A 677 38.01 -34.22 -13.73
CA PRO A 677 38.14 -35.65 -13.95
C PRO A 677 38.66 -36.35 -12.69
N SER A 678 37.92 -37.34 -12.23
CA SER A 678 38.35 -38.29 -11.21
C SER A 678 39.44 -39.22 -11.76
N PRO A 679 40.53 -39.48 -11.02
CA PRO A 679 41.47 -40.51 -11.40
C PRO A 679 41.07 -41.85 -10.79
N PHE A 680 40.66 -42.83 -11.59
CA PHE A 680 40.83 -44.21 -11.21
C PHE A 680 41.38 -45.01 -12.40
N VAL A 681 42.51 -45.60 -12.09
CA VAL A 681 43.34 -46.59 -12.76
C VAL A 681 42.57 -47.92 -12.85
N GLY A 682 42.84 -48.66 -13.95
CA GLY A 682 42.57 -50.05 -14.12
C GLY A 682 42.49 -50.40 -15.56
#